data_20f524a5bfcb3559ad8b6c0580a0b283
#
_entry.id   20f524a5bfcb3559ad8b6c0580a0b283
#
_cell.length_a   1.000
_cell.length_b   1.000
_cell.length_c   1.000
_cell.angle_alpha   90.00
_cell.angle_beta   90.00
_cell.angle_gamma   90.00
#
_symmetry.space_group_name_H-M   'P 1'
#
loop_
_entity.id
_entity.type
_entity.pdbx_description
1 polymer ?
#
loop_
_entity_poly.entity_id
_entity_poly.type
_entity_poly.pdbx_seq_one_letter_code
_entity_poly.pdbx_strand_id
1 'polypeptide(L)'
;MVNRKKGSRPVWAVVSLIIATAAAQSEMVRAQADDGLGLEEVVVTARKTSEQLINVPLAITAFTADAIQARGITNLDDVAAFTPGLTFSNVIGDFLPAPVIRGVAPIDIFGELNTAIFFDGVYVSGREGINFNQLDLERIEVVKGPQAALYGRNAFSGAINYVTAKPGDTAKSKATVTVGNRGKRLASLTVSGPLGSNGLKGRATFLRDEWDGSYRNQYAGSGTRETIGGYDFSTFNGTLFWGASDTFSAELGTYVSSDNVDNSPTTAAVANCEDRRVRDQNLGVAAPRSSRLLNYCGELPSVGVNSLSAVPGASGEKRHINRTHLKLSWQVGGGTLDAITGYSKVSQGFLVDGSRNSGETVIFTYQPTPIRNVPGLGATSGPRKTFTSGLLQIGGVDKTEEYSQEIRFASDRGQALRYSFGAYYYDNESGGGVDGVIATQKLPADFFSFCLACTPLGPTTVVDFAPGAGNAAFLPWFDDPVGGASFAQLIIDKASAPSVFAALEYDFNDQLTGSVDARYTDEERSFLDKRTGSNGKDNWELLSWRTSLRYKPAENITYFAGVAHSEKAGDFDPTTVRLVTNPTVNVTLPGSFDAETLMSYELGVKAELMDRRVAVELDLYYLDWSDIVIPQVVSSINGQDIVTPTGVNVNGGDASVQGVEFSLVARVARGLDLNLGASYADPKYDKARVDSFIDFPTFAPSGEVSGNQILRTSKVQANAGFQFSRDVGADREFFLRGDVAHRGKQFADASNQTIVPASTNVNASLGVRSDSFSLELWGRNLTDEDAPTGAFRDVYFSNTLPSGVNTGGTFFPFRYSVSHPRRTTYGLTLRYNF
;
A
#
# COMPACT_ATOMS: atom_id res chain seq x y z
N MET A 1 9.47 -11.13 35.38
CA MET A 1 8.31 -10.51 36.06
C MET A 1 8.60 -9.03 36.15
N VAL A 2 8.23 -8.26 35.17
CA VAL A 2 8.23 -6.80 35.26
C VAL A 2 6.84 -6.35 34.86
N ASN A 3 6.12 -5.91 35.85
CA ASN A 3 4.77 -5.37 35.77
C ASN A 3 4.86 -4.00 35.05
N ARG A 4 4.64 -3.93 33.75
CA ARG A 4 4.46 -2.65 33.06
C ARG A 4 3.08 -2.11 33.35
N LYS A 5 2.99 -1.22 34.34
CA LYS A 5 1.84 -0.35 34.49
C LYS A 5 1.74 0.55 33.24
N LYS A 6 0.62 0.46 32.53
CA LYS A 6 0.23 1.39 31.48
C LYS A 6 0.26 2.82 32.05
N GLY A 7 1.27 3.59 31.67
CA GLY A 7 1.38 5.00 31.99
C GLY A 7 0.72 5.87 30.91
N SER A 8 -0.62 5.79 30.78
CA SER A 8 -1.37 6.56 29.77
C SER A 8 -2.18 7.70 30.39
N ARG A 9 -1.60 8.48 31.32
CA ARG A 9 -2.42 9.45 32.05
C ARG A 9 -2.29 10.95 31.75
N PRO A 10 -1.33 11.53 31.00
CA PRO A 10 -1.33 12.99 30.87
C PRO A 10 -2.18 13.55 29.71
N VAL A 11 -2.37 12.84 28.60
CA VAL A 11 -3.01 13.41 27.40
C VAL A 11 -4.52 13.62 27.57
N TRP A 12 -5.21 12.68 28.20
CA TRP A 12 -6.68 12.78 28.40
C TRP A 12 -7.08 13.87 29.41
N ALA A 13 -6.23 14.14 30.37
CA ALA A 13 -6.48 15.22 31.37
C ALA A 13 -6.35 16.62 30.74
N VAL A 14 -5.47 16.81 29.75
CA VAL A 14 -5.29 18.08 29.05
C VAL A 14 -6.46 18.38 28.12
N VAL A 15 -6.96 17.36 27.40
CA VAL A 15 -8.12 17.51 26.51
C VAL A 15 -9.40 17.86 27.29
N SER A 16 -9.60 17.27 28.48
CA SER A 16 -10.76 17.57 29.33
C SER A 16 -10.73 18.98 29.88
N LEU A 17 -9.54 19.55 30.13
CA LEU A 17 -9.41 20.90 30.68
C LEU A 17 -9.62 21.99 29.62
N ILE A 18 -9.21 21.74 28.36
CA ILE A 18 -9.37 22.68 27.24
C ILE A 18 -10.84 22.82 26.82
N ILE A 19 -11.60 21.73 26.85
CA ILE A 19 -13.04 21.74 26.53
C ILE A 19 -13.84 22.56 27.56
N ALA A 20 -13.40 22.59 28.82
CA ALA A 20 -14.12 23.30 29.87
C ALA A 20 -13.90 24.84 29.85
N THR A 21 -12.81 25.33 29.27
CA THR A 21 -12.50 26.77 29.24
C THR A 21 -12.94 27.49 27.97
N ALA A 22 -13.23 26.77 26.87
CA ALA A 22 -13.60 27.36 25.59
C ALA A 22 -15.10 27.73 25.49
N ALA A 23 -15.92 27.32 26.44
CA ALA A 23 -17.38 27.55 26.38
C ALA A 23 -17.80 29.03 26.67
N ALA A 24 -16.85 29.95 26.89
CA ALA A 24 -17.18 31.27 27.44
C ALA A 24 -17.12 32.44 26.44
N GLN A 25 -16.64 32.29 25.23
CA GLN A 25 -16.58 33.44 24.29
C GLN A 25 -16.75 32.98 22.82
N SER A 26 -17.92 33.18 22.23
CA SER A 26 -18.10 33.19 20.79
C SER A 26 -19.16 34.19 20.33
N GLU A 27 -18.70 35.29 19.71
CA GLU A 27 -19.56 36.13 18.87
C GLU A 27 -19.54 35.59 17.44
N MET A 28 -20.73 35.39 16.86
CA MET A 28 -20.97 34.76 15.56
C MET A 28 -20.69 35.72 14.41
N VAL A 29 -19.88 35.27 13.44
CA VAL A 29 -19.92 35.80 12.07
C VAL A 29 -20.72 34.77 11.22
N ARG A 30 -21.90 35.16 10.81
CA ARG A 30 -22.71 34.38 9.84
C ARG A 30 -22.09 34.49 8.44
N ALA A 31 -21.60 33.40 7.89
CA ALA A 31 -21.42 33.25 6.45
C ALA A 31 -22.79 33.08 5.82
N GLN A 32 -23.11 33.90 4.84
CA GLN A 32 -24.32 33.80 4.03
C GLN A 32 -24.29 32.50 3.26
N ALA A 33 -25.20 31.56 3.55
CA ALA A 33 -25.38 30.34 2.76
C ALA A 33 -25.93 30.74 1.38
N ASP A 34 -25.26 30.27 0.33
CA ASP A 34 -25.77 30.28 -1.03
C ASP A 34 -27.02 29.38 -1.05
N ASP A 35 -28.21 29.97 -1.33
CA ASP A 35 -29.48 29.25 -1.38
C ASP A 35 -29.62 28.34 -2.62
N GLY A 36 -28.53 28.10 -3.36
CA GLY A 36 -28.48 27.25 -4.54
C GLY A 36 -28.54 25.75 -4.19
N LEU A 37 -29.40 25.02 -4.86
CA LEU A 37 -29.45 23.54 -4.81
C LEU A 37 -28.29 22.88 -5.57
N GLY A 38 -27.31 23.62 -6.06
CA GLY A 38 -26.14 23.13 -6.79
C GLY A 38 -25.18 22.33 -5.90
N LEU A 39 -24.50 21.36 -6.46
CA LEU A 39 -23.35 20.68 -5.85
C LEU A 39 -22.20 21.67 -5.70
N GLU A 40 -21.38 21.46 -4.69
CA GLU A 40 -20.13 22.19 -4.50
C GLU A 40 -19.19 21.94 -5.68
N GLU A 41 -18.52 23.00 -6.14
CA GLU A 41 -17.54 22.91 -7.19
C GLU A 41 -16.26 22.21 -6.70
N VAL A 42 -15.89 21.12 -7.35
CA VAL A 42 -14.70 20.35 -6.98
C VAL A 42 -13.49 20.88 -7.76
N VAL A 43 -12.49 21.38 -7.02
CA VAL A 43 -11.20 21.82 -7.57
C VAL A 43 -10.14 20.77 -7.29
N VAL A 44 -9.36 20.43 -8.31
CA VAL A 44 -8.28 19.44 -8.24
C VAL A 44 -6.95 20.00 -8.71
N THR A 45 -5.86 19.34 -8.35
CA THR A 45 -4.50 19.68 -8.77
C THR A 45 -3.82 18.59 -9.59
N ALA A 46 -4.63 17.72 -10.18
CA ALA A 46 -4.19 16.54 -10.92
C ALA A 46 -3.26 16.82 -12.12
N ARG A 47 -3.27 18.03 -12.67
CA ARG A 47 -2.31 18.47 -13.70
C ARG A 47 -1.26 19.44 -13.13
N LYS A 48 -0.97 19.34 -11.82
CA LYS A 48 -0.05 20.24 -11.09
C LYS A 48 -0.47 21.71 -11.13
N THR A 49 -1.72 21.99 -11.49
CA THR A 49 -2.35 23.31 -11.53
C THR A 49 -3.75 23.19 -10.98
N SER A 50 -4.24 24.22 -10.29
CA SER A 50 -5.59 24.23 -9.72
C SER A 50 -6.63 24.40 -10.84
N GLU A 51 -7.54 23.42 -10.99
CA GLU A 51 -8.56 23.39 -12.04
C GLU A 51 -9.86 22.78 -11.51
N GLN A 52 -10.99 23.24 -12.07
CA GLN A 52 -12.28 22.59 -11.85
C GLN A 52 -12.27 21.17 -12.43
N LEU A 53 -12.78 20.18 -11.68
CA LEU A 53 -12.81 18.77 -12.10
C LEU A 53 -13.47 18.57 -13.46
N ILE A 54 -14.54 19.34 -13.77
CA ILE A 54 -15.25 19.29 -15.07
C ILE A 54 -14.34 19.64 -16.25
N ASN A 55 -13.29 20.44 -16.04
CA ASN A 55 -12.39 20.92 -17.08
C ASN A 55 -11.18 20.02 -17.32
N VAL A 56 -10.95 19.05 -16.45
CA VAL A 56 -9.76 18.17 -16.54
C VAL A 56 -10.04 16.99 -17.47
N PRO A 57 -9.29 16.84 -18.61
CA PRO A 57 -9.50 15.76 -19.58
C PRO A 57 -8.84 14.44 -19.13
N LEU A 58 -9.20 13.97 -17.95
CA LEU A 58 -8.69 12.74 -17.32
C LEU A 58 -9.76 12.14 -16.41
N ALA A 59 -9.77 10.81 -16.26
CA ALA A 59 -10.56 10.15 -15.24
C ALA A 59 -9.98 10.43 -13.85
N ILE A 60 -10.75 11.11 -13.00
CA ILE A 60 -10.32 11.52 -11.66
C ILE A 60 -11.46 11.32 -10.67
N THR A 61 -11.16 10.65 -9.57
CA THR A 61 -12.04 10.67 -8.39
C THR A 61 -11.43 11.59 -7.33
N ALA A 62 -12.19 12.58 -6.89
CA ALA A 62 -11.76 13.51 -5.85
C ALA A 62 -12.71 13.46 -4.66
N PHE A 63 -12.17 13.43 -3.45
CA PHE A 63 -12.89 13.50 -2.19
C PHE A 63 -12.52 14.79 -1.47
N THR A 64 -13.48 15.69 -1.29
CA THR A 64 -13.32 16.90 -0.47
C THR A 64 -13.22 16.53 1.03
N ALA A 65 -12.80 17.47 1.87
CA ALA A 65 -12.77 17.28 3.33
C ALA A 65 -14.11 16.79 3.88
N ASP A 66 -15.21 17.36 3.41
CA ASP A 66 -16.57 16.98 3.81
C ASP A 66 -16.94 15.56 3.33
N ALA A 67 -16.57 15.20 2.12
CA ALA A 67 -16.78 13.85 1.60
C ALA A 67 -15.94 12.81 2.38
N ILE A 68 -14.69 13.12 2.72
CA ILE A 68 -13.80 12.29 3.54
C ILE A 68 -14.43 12.07 4.92
N GLN A 69 -14.87 13.14 5.56
CA GLN A 69 -15.52 13.07 6.87
C GLN A 69 -16.85 12.33 6.82
N ALA A 70 -17.74 12.65 5.86
CA ALA A 70 -19.06 12.07 5.74
C ALA A 70 -19.01 10.56 5.45
N ARG A 71 -18.13 10.10 4.55
CA ARG A 71 -17.93 8.68 4.24
C ARG A 71 -17.09 7.98 5.28
N GLY A 72 -16.42 8.75 6.17
CA GLY A 72 -15.47 8.27 7.17
C GLY A 72 -14.31 7.54 6.54
N ILE A 73 -13.76 8.10 5.49
CA ILE A 73 -12.53 7.63 4.88
C ILE A 73 -11.40 7.85 5.86
N THR A 74 -10.74 6.77 6.28
CA THR A 74 -9.70 6.80 7.32
C THR A 74 -8.37 6.23 6.86
N ASN A 75 -8.37 5.48 5.77
CA ASN A 75 -7.21 4.79 5.22
C ASN A 75 -7.39 4.58 3.71
N LEU A 76 -6.39 3.96 3.07
CA LEU A 76 -6.39 3.67 1.64
C LEU A 76 -7.46 2.66 1.21
N ASP A 77 -7.81 1.70 2.06
CA ASP A 77 -8.89 0.73 1.78
C ASP A 77 -10.24 1.44 1.62
N ASP A 78 -10.50 2.44 2.49
CA ASP A 78 -11.71 3.25 2.39
C ASP A 78 -11.73 4.09 1.10
N VAL A 79 -10.58 4.65 0.69
CA VAL A 79 -10.46 5.37 -0.60
C VAL A 79 -10.80 4.45 -1.76
N ALA A 80 -10.27 3.20 -1.75
CA ALA A 80 -10.53 2.23 -2.80
C ALA A 80 -12.00 1.79 -2.83
N ALA A 81 -12.64 1.61 -1.68
CA ALA A 81 -14.04 1.21 -1.59
C ALA A 81 -15.00 2.20 -2.27
N PHE A 82 -14.64 3.49 -2.31
CA PHE A 82 -15.45 4.55 -2.91
C PHE A 82 -14.92 5.07 -4.25
N THR A 83 -13.85 4.48 -4.79
CA THR A 83 -13.25 4.86 -6.08
C THR A 83 -13.45 3.76 -7.11
N PRO A 84 -14.34 3.91 -8.11
CA PRO A 84 -14.45 2.95 -9.21
C PRO A 84 -13.10 2.77 -9.91
N GLY A 85 -12.72 1.51 -10.20
CA GLY A 85 -11.46 1.19 -10.87
C GLY A 85 -10.21 1.18 -9.96
N LEU A 86 -10.33 1.48 -8.67
CA LEU A 86 -9.26 1.31 -7.68
C LEU A 86 -9.58 0.13 -6.76
N THR A 87 -8.70 -0.84 -6.69
CA THR A 87 -8.73 -1.90 -5.68
C THR A 87 -7.52 -1.77 -4.77
N PHE A 88 -7.65 -2.35 -3.59
CA PHE A 88 -6.56 -2.43 -2.65
C PHE A 88 -6.23 -3.89 -2.39
N SER A 89 -4.99 -4.28 -2.65
CA SER A 89 -4.54 -5.64 -2.40
C SER A 89 -3.79 -5.68 -1.07
N ASN A 90 -4.43 -6.27 -0.08
CA ASN A 90 -3.89 -6.42 1.26
C ASN A 90 -3.52 -7.89 1.51
N VAL A 91 -2.34 -8.29 1.04
CA VAL A 91 -1.93 -9.71 1.06
C VAL A 91 -1.33 -10.16 2.39
N ILE A 92 -0.74 -9.24 3.16
CA ILE A 92 -0.17 -9.50 4.50
C ILE A 92 -0.69 -8.45 5.51
N GLY A 93 -1.97 -8.15 5.48
CA GLY A 93 -2.52 -7.07 6.30
C GLY A 93 -1.99 -5.70 5.87
N ASP A 94 -1.85 -4.78 6.81
CA ASP A 94 -1.38 -3.41 6.54
C ASP A 94 0.14 -3.33 6.24
N PHE A 95 0.84 -4.48 6.24
CA PHE A 95 2.28 -4.58 6.05
C PHE A 95 2.74 -4.31 4.61
N LEU A 96 2.03 -4.85 3.62
CA LEU A 96 2.35 -4.68 2.19
C LEU A 96 1.13 -4.18 1.40
N PRO A 97 0.69 -2.95 1.67
CA PRO A 97 -0.43 -2.38 0.95
C PRO A 97 -0.08 -2.14 -0.52
N ALA A 98 -0.98 -2.50 -1.44
CA ALA A 98 -0.79 -2.26 -2.87
C ALA A 98 -2.08 -1.72 -3.51
N PRO A 99 -2.14 -0.42 -3.80
CA PRO A 99 -3.20 0.13 -4.63
C PRO A 99 -3.04 -0.38 -6.07
N VAL A 100 -4.16 -0.80 -6.67
CA VAL A 100 -4.24 -1.34 -8.02
C VAL A 100 -5.27 -0.53 -8.79
N ILE A 101 -4.84 0.28 -9.75
CA ILE A 101 -5.71 1.09 -10.60
C ILE A 101 -5.95 0.34 -11.91
N ARG A 102 -7.23 0.23 -12.33
CA ARG A 102 -7.66 -0.37 -13.61
C ARG A 102 -7.07 -1.77 -13.89
N GLY A 103 -6.83 -2.54 -12.84
CA GLY A 103 -6.33 -3.90 -12.97
C GLY A 103 -4.82 -4.05 -13.24
N VAL A 104 -4.05 -2.98 -13.24
CA VAL A 104 -2.59 -3.02 -13.39
C VAL A 104 -1.94 -3.32 -12.03
N ALA A 105 -2.00 -4.59 -11.62
CA ALA A 105 -1.47 -5.05 -10.34
C ALA A 105 0.02 -5.42 -10.45
N PRO A 106 0.89 -5.03 -9.50
CA PRO A 106 2.26 -5.53 -9.48
C PRO A 106 2.24 -7.06 -9.26
N ILE A 107 2.94 -7.82 -10.10
CA ILE A 107 2.99 -9.28 -10.00
C ILE A 107 3.83 -9.69 -8.80
N ASP A 108 4.98 -9.05 -8.63
CA ASP A 108 5.80 -9.21 -7.43
C ASP A 108 5.18 -8.42 -6.26
N ILE A 109 4.88 -9.12 -5.16
CA ILE A 109 4.33 -8.49 -3.95
C ILE A 109 5.37 -7.69 -3.16
N PHE A 110 6.65 -7.90 -3.40
CA PHE A 110 7.76 -7.17 -2.77
C PHE A 110 8.34 -6.09 -3.69
N GLY A 111 8.00 -6.13 -4.98
CA GLY A 111 8.43 -5.14 -5.96
C GLY A 111 7.79 -3.77 -5.78
N GLU A 112 8.22 -2.80 -6.58
CA GLU A 112 7.68 -1.46 -6.55
C GLU A 112 6.20 -1.39 -6.93
N LEU A 113 5.53 -0.35 -6.44
CA LEU A 113 4.13 -0.07 -6.77
C LEU A 113 4.00 0.39 -8.23
N ASN A 114 2.87 0.05 -8.85
CA ASN A 114 2.48 0.56 -10.16
C ASN A 114 1.67 1.88 -10.07
N THR A 115 1.31 2.29 -8.85
CA THR A 115 0.56 3.51 -8.56
C THR A 115 1.41 4.42 -7.69
N ALA A 116 1.66 5.65 -8.15
CA ALA A 116 2.41 6.63 -7.38
C ALA A 116 1.57 7.23 -6.25
N ILE A 117 2.17 7.44 -5.10
CA ILE A 117 1.56 8.13 -3.95
C ILE A 117 2.24 9.47 -3.75
N PHE A 118 1.44 10.52 -3.56
CA PHE A 118 1.92 11.86 -3.26
C PHE A 118 1.30 12.37 -1.96
N PHE A 119 2.12 13.11 -1.22
CA PHE A 119 1.70 13.85 -0.02
C PHE A 119 2.08 15.33 -0.22
N ASP A 120 1.09 16.20 -0.32
CA ASP A 120 1.25 17.64 -0.64
C ASP A 120 2.11 17.91 -1.90
N GLY A 121 1.99 17.01 -2.89
CA GLY A 121 2.72 17.10 -4.15
C GLY A 121 4.14 16.52 -4.14
N VAL A 122 4.59 15.99 -3.00
CA VAL A 122 5.88 15.28 -2.87
C VAL A 122 5.64 13.77 -3.05
N TYR A 123 6.39 13.12 -3.91
CA TYR A 123 6.35 11.68 -4.12
C TYR A 123 6.81 10.92 -2.87
N VAL A 124 6.14 9.84 -2.57
CA VAL A 124 6.42 8.93 -1.46
C VAL A 124 6.69 7.55 -2.03
N SER A 125 7.88 7.03 -1.85
CA SER A 125 8.23 5.67 -2.24
C SER A 125 7.95 4.65 -1.15
N GLY A 126 8.16 3.39 -1.49
CA GLY A 126 7.97 2.26 -0.59
C GLY A 126 6.50 1.95 -0.32
N ARG A 127 6.27 0.90 0.42
CA ARG A 127 4.93 0.46 0.83
C ARG A 127 4.66 0.80 2.30
N GLU A 128 5.72 0.97 3.08
CA GLU A 128 5.70 1.05 4.53
C GLU A 128 5.07 2.34 5.05
N GLY A 129 5.07 3.38 4.24
CA GLY A 129 4.63 4.70 4.64
C GLY A 129 3.42 5.25 3.91
N ILE A 130 2.72 4.46 3.09
CA ILE A 130 1.63 4.97 2.22
C ILE A 130 0.24 4.90 2.83
N ASN A 131 0.04 4.11 3.87
CA ASN A 131 -1.25 4.05 4.56
C ASN A 131 -1.29 5.11 5.67
N PHE A 132 -1.71 6.31 5.30
CA PHE A 132 -1.81 7.44 6.21
C PHE A 132 -3.06 7.30 7.08
N ASN A 133 -2.90 7.58 8.38
CA ASN A 133 -4.04 7.76 9.25
C ASN A 133 -4.75 9.07 8.97
N GLN A 134 -6.01 9.14 9.38
CA GLN A 134 -6.86 10.34 9.29
C GLN A 134 -6.08 11.60 9.58
N LEU A 135 -5.62 12.22 8.51
CA LEU A 135 -5.05 13.54 8.55
C LEU A 135 -6.16 14.56 8.37
N ASP A 136 -5.86 15.76 8.76
CA ASP A 136 -6.65 16.93 8.47
C ASP A 136 -6.47 17.29 6.97
N LEU A 137 -7.07 16.48 6.11
CA LEU A 137 -6.95 16.61 4.66
C LEU A 137 -7.94 17.65 4.12
N GLU A 138 -7.50 18.42 3.15
CA GLU A 138 -8.36 19.24 2.31
C GLU A 138 -9.08 18.36 1.29
N ARG A 139 -8.34 17.41 0.67
CA ARG A 139 -8.87 16.48 -0.32
C ARG A 139 -7.95 15.30 -0.58
N ILE A 140 -8.50 14.26 -1.22
CA ILE A 140 -7.76 13.14 -1.82
C ILE A 140 -8.11 13.11 -3.30
N GLU A 141 -7.10 13.06 -4.17
CA GLU A 141 -7.26 12.97 -5.62
C GLU A 141 -6.74 11.62 -6.10
N VAL A 142 -7.55 10.84 -6.80
CA VAL A 142 -7.15 9.59 -7.46
C VAL A 142 -7.19 9.82 -8.96
N VAL A 143 -6.03 9.91 -9.58
CA VAL A 143 -5.85 10.10 -11.04
C VAL A 143 -5.58 8.74 -11.67
N LYS A 144 -6.43 8.33 -12.59
CA LYS A 144 -6.41 7.00 -13.18
C LYS A 144 -5.75 6.99 -14.56
N GLY A 145 -5.19 5.82 -14.92
CA GLY A 145 -4.41 5.66 -16.15
C GLY A 145 -2.97 6.20 -16.03
N PRO A 146 -2.11 5.95 -17.02
CA PRO A 146 -0.71 6.35 -17.02
C PRO A 146 -0.50 7.85 -16.81
N GLN A 147 0.29 8.23 -15.81
CA GLN A 147 0.54 9.61 -15.42
C GLN A 147 2.03 9.97 -15.31
N ALA A 148 2.94 9.10 -15.75
CA ALA A 148 4.36 9.31 -15.58
C ALA A 148 4.89 10.58 -16.28
N ALA A 149 4.26 11.03 -17.37
CA ALA A 149 4.60 12.28 -18.04
C ALA A 149 4.53 13.51 -17.13
N LEU A 150 3.54 13.59 -16.22
CA LEU A 150 3.37 14.70 -15.28
C LEU A 150 3.92 14.40 -13.90
N TYR A 151 3.60 13.22 -13.37
CA TYR A 151 3.89 12.85 -12.00
C TYR A 151 5.27 12.21 -11.83
N GLY A 152 5.80 11.58 -12.90
CA GLY A 152 7.09 10.92 -12.88
C GLY A 152 7.05 9.51 -12.36
N ARG A 153 8.04 9.15 -11.58
CA ARG A 153 8.33 7.80 -11.09
C ARG A 153 7.10 7.09 -10.51
N ASN A 154 6.91 5.83 -10.90
CA ASN A 154 5.85 4.92 -10.46
C ASN A 154 4.39 5.38 -10.72
N ALA A 155 4.17 6.51 -11.41
CA ALA A 155 2.84 6.88 -11.88
C ALA A 155 2.47 6.08 -13.15
N PHE A 156 2.74 4.78 -13.12
CA PHE A 156 2.59 3.85 -14.23
C PHE A 156 1.12 3.56 -14.53
N SER A 157 0.34 3.18 -13.53
CA SER A 157 -1.11 2.94 -13.65
C SER A 157 -1.97 4.11 -13.18
N GLY A 158 -1.38 5.09 -12.51
CA GLY A 158 -2.06 6.26 -11.96
C GLY A 158 -1.35 6.86 -10.76
N ALA A 159 -2.02 7.79 -10.10
CA ALA A 159 -1.50 8.47 -8.91
C ALA A 159 -2.60 8.72 -7.87
N ILE A 160 -2.24 8.67 -6.60
CA ILE A 160 -3.07 9.09 -5.47
C ILE A 160 -2.38 10.25 -4.77
N ASN A 161 -3.03 11.41 -4.69
CA ASN A 161 -2.49 12.60 -4.08
C ASN A 161 -3.29 12.98 -2.83
N TYR A 162 -2.63 13.00 -1.67
CA TYR A 162 -3.15 13.48 -0.40
C TYR A 162 -2.76 14.94 -0.24
N VAL A 163 -3.75 15.81 -0.10
CA VAL A 163 -3.53 17.25 0.06
C VAL A 163 -4.03 17.66 1.44
N THR A 164 -3.12 18.19 2.27
CA THR A 164 -3.45 18.65 3.61
C THR A 164 -4.13 20.02 3.60
N ALA A 165 -4.96 20.26 4.60
CA ALA A 165 -5.66 21.53 4.72
C ALA A 165 -4.68 22.66 5.07
N LYS A 166 -4.80 23.78 4.34
CA LYS A 166 -3.94 24.96 4.51
C LYS A 166 -4.34 25.82 5.72
N PRO A 167 -3.40 26.61 6.27
CA PRO A 167 -3.73 27.59 7.30
C PRO A 167 -4.72 28.65 6.81
N GLY A 168 -5.77 28.90 7.57
CA GLY A 168 -6.81 29.89 7.27
C GLY A 168 -6.42 31.33 7.65
N ASP A 169 -7.21 32.31 7.14
CA ASP A 169 -7.05 33.73 7.46
C ASP A 169 -7.63 34.11 8.83
N THR A 170 -8.44 33.26 9.41
CA THR A 170 -9.06 33.44 10.72
C THR A 170 -8.60 32.33 11.68
N ALA A 171 -8.45 32.68 12.94
CA ALA A 171 -8.15 31.69 13.97
C ALA A 171 -9.34 30.73 14.10
N LYS A 172 -9.07 29.44 13.95
CA LYS A 172 -10.04 28.34 14.10
C LYS A 172 -9.37 27.18 14.79
N SER A 173 -10.10 26.53 15.66
CA SER A 173 -9.65 25.32 16.31
C SER A 173 -10.73 24.26 16.25
N LYS A 174 -10.32 22.99 16.18
CA LYS A 174 -11.23 21.83 16.10
C LYS A 174 -10.72 20.75 17.03
N ALA A 175 -11.57 20.30 17.94
CA ALA A 175 -11.30 19.12 18.77
C ALA A 175 -12.23 17.97 18.34
N THR A 176 -11.68 16.77 18.24
CA THR A 176 -12.44 15.55 17.91
C THR A 176 -12.17 14.47 18.95
N VAL A 177 -13.22 13.84 19.45
CA VAL A 177 -13.13 12.68 20.33
C VAL A 177 -14.05 11.59 19.80
N THR A 178 -13.50 10.38 19.63
CA THR A 178 -14.27 9.19 19.24
C THR A 178 -14.10 8.10 20.30
N VAL A 179 -15.20 7.45 20.63
CA VAL A 179 -15.22 6.22 21.42
C VAL A 179 -16.03 5.16 20.69
N GLY A 180 -15.61 3.91 20.74
CA GLY A 180 -16.29 2.84 20.04
C GLY A 180 -16.06 1.47 20.68
N ASN A 181 -16.64 0.46 20.05
CA ASN A 181 -16.43 -0.91 20.47
C ASN A 181 -14.98 -1.36 20.29
N ARG A 182 -14.60 -2.44 20.97
CA ARG A 182 -13.25 -3.03 20.89
C ARG A 182 -12.15 -2.03 21.23
N GLY A 183 -12.35 -1.22 22.25
CA GLY A 183 -11.37 -0.26 22.74
C GLY A 183 -11.07 0.91 21.80
N LYS A 184 -11.90 1.14 20.76
CA LYS A 184 -11.70 2.29 19.85
C LYS A 184 -11.73 3.60 20.62
N ARG A 185 -10.65 4.38 20.47
CA ARG A 185 -10.50 5.71 21.06
C ARG A 185 -9.70 6.57 20.10
N LEU A 186 -10.23 7.73 19.78
CA LEU A 186 -9.51 8.75 19.01
C LEU A 186 -9.64 10.10 19.72
N ALA A 187 -8.56 10.84 19.76
CA ALA A 187 -8.55 12.25 20.12
C ALA A 187 -7.70 13.01 19.12
N SER A 188 -8.23 14.11 18.60
CA SER A 188 -7.43 15.04 17.80
C SER A 188 -7.71 16.49 18.16
N LEU A 189 -6.70 17.33 17.97
CA LEU A 189 -6.77 18.77 18.13
C LEU A 189 -6.11 19.43 16.93
N THR A 190 -6.86 20.26 16.22
CA THR A 190 -6.36 21.11 15.15
C THR A 190 -6.45 22.56 15.57
N VAL A 191 -5.39 23.33 15.35
CA VAL A 191 -5.37 24.80 15.49
C VAL A 191 -4.88 25.41 14.19
N SER A 192 -5.51 26.47 13.72
CA SER A 192 -5.19 27.13 12.46
C SER A 192 -5.46 28.63 12.55
N GLY A 193 -4.63 29.45 11.91
CA GLY A 193 -4.87 30.88 11.82
C GLY A 193 -3.61 31.70 11.56
N PRO A 194 -3.75 33.03 11.56
CA PRO A 194 -2.64 33.96 11.39
C PRO A 194 -1.72 33.95 12.61
N LEU A 195 -0.40 34.02 12.39
CA LEU A 195 0.65 34.08 13.38
C LEU A 195 1.26 35.49 13.48
N GLY A 196 0.47 36.50 13.24
CA GLY A 196 0.85 37.91 13.26
C GLY A 196 0.25 38.70 12.10
N SER A 197 0.71 39.92 11.89
CA SER A 197 0.19 40.81 10.84
C SER A 197 0.98 40.79 9.53
N ASN A 198 2.02 39.96 9.41
CA ASN A 198 2.99 39.96 8.32
C ASN A 198 2.72 38.87 7.25
N GLY A 199 1.49 38.38 7.15
CA GLY A 199 1.10 37.33 6.20
C GLY A 199 1.53 35.90 6.58
N LEU A 200 2.12 35.72 7.77
CA LEU A 200 2.46 34.38 8.29
C LEU A 200 1.24 33.74 8.93
N LYS A 201 0.94 32.49 8.52
CA LYS A 201 -0.15 31.67 9.01
C LYS A 201 0.37 30.30 9.42
N GLY A 202 -0.28 29.66 10.38
CA GLY A 202 0.09 28.34 10.84
C GLY A 202 -1.14 27.44 10.99
N ARG A 203 -0.92 26.14 10.78
CA ARG A 203 -1.85 25.08 11.12
C ARG A 203 -1.11 23.93 11.76
N ALA A 204 -1.66 23.36 12.80
CA ALA A 204 -1.09 22.21 13.49
C ALA A 204 -2.21 21.26 13.92
N THR A 205 -2.04 19.99 13.66
CA THR A 205 -2.96 18.92 14.05
C THR A 205 -2.19 17.85 14.81
N PHE A 206 -2.70 17.51 15.99
CA PHE A 206 -2.27 16.35 16.78
C PHE A 206 -3.37 15.31 16.78
N LEU A 207 -3.00 14.06 16.61
CA LEU A 207 -3.93 12.93 16.61
C LEU A 207 -3.34 11.78 17.44
N ARG A 208 -4.20 11.18 18.24
CA ARG A 208 -3.98 9.89 18.88
C ARG A 208 -5.15 8.99 18.55
N ASP A 209 -4.89 7.80 17.99
CA ASP A 209 -5.91 6.84 17.57
C ASP A 209 -5.54 5.44 18.03
N GLU A 210 -6.39 4.79 18.82
CA GLU A 210 -6.19 3.47 19.38
C GLU A 210 -7.38 2.56 19.07
N TRP A 211 -7.10 1.30 18.80
CA TRP A 211 -8.10 0.26 18.61
C TRP A 211 -7.51 -1.12 18.92
N ASP A 212 -8.30 -1.96 19.64
CA ASP A 212 -7.81 -3.27 20.10
C ASP A 212 -7.87 -4.37 19.01
N GLY A 213 -8.53 -4.13 17.88
CA GLY A 213 -8.65 -5.10 16.77
C GLY A 213 -9.95 -5.89 16.76
N SER A 214 -10.13 -6.68 15.68
CA SER A 214 -11.37 -7.40 15.41
C SER A 214 -11.43 -8.80 16.00
N TYR A 215 -10.29 -9.45 16.16
CA TYR A 215 -10.22 -10.87 16.47
C TYR A 215 -9.67 -11.09 17.88
N ARG A 216 -10.15 -12.15 18.54
CA ARG A 216 -9.63 -12.59 19.83
C ARG A 216 -8.52 -13.60 19.63
N ASN A 217 -7.42 -13.40 20.32
CA ASN A 217 -6.33 -14.36 20.32
C ASN A 217 -6.68 -15.56 21.21
N GLN A 218 -6.77 -16.74 20.59
CA GLN A 218 -7.09 -18.00 21.27
C GLN A 218 -5.85 -18.73 21.82
N TYR A 219 -4.66 -18.17 21.66
CA TYR A 219 -3.46 -18.79 22.18
C TYR A 219 -3.50 -18.90 23.71
N ALA A 220 -3.41 -20.13 24.21
CA ALA A 220 -3.55 -20.45 25.64
C ALA A 220 -2.31 -20.16 26.50
N GLY A 221 -1.23 -19.64 25.92
CA GLY A 221 0.03 -19.35 26.61
C GLY A 221 0.03 -18.00 27.34
N SER A 222 0.90 -17.85 28.32
CA SER A 222 1.11 -16.57 29.02
C SER A 222 1.90 -15.59 28.16
N GLY A 223 1.64 -14.27 28.30
CA GLY A 223 2.38 -13.21 27.63
C GLY A 223 1.88 -12.87 26.23
N THR A 224 0.71 -13.36 25.83
CA THR A 224 0.06 -12.99 24.57
C THR A 224 -0.83 -11.78 24.72
N ARG A 225 -1.04 -11.04 23.61
CA ARG A 225 -2.10 -10.04 23.51
C ARG A 225 -3.46 -10.74 23.43
N GLU A 226 -4.49 -10.13 24.01
CA GLU A 226 -5.85 -10.69 24.01
C GLU A 226 -6.54 -10.59 22.64
N THR A 227 -6.06 -9.68 21.78
CA THR A 227 -6.67 -9.35 20.49
C THR A 227 -5.62 -9.28 19.37
N ILE A 228 -6.09 -9.38 18.13
CA ILE A 228 -5.31 -9.35 16.90
C ILE A 228 -5.90 -8.33 15.93
N GLY A 229 -5.04 -7.61 15.21
CA GLY A 229 -5.39 -6.64 14.18
C GLY A 229 -5.71 -5.25 14.72
N GLY A 230 -5.27 -4.93 15.92
CA GLY A 230 -5.37 -3.61 16.52
C GLY A 230 -4.26 -2.66 16.09
N TYR A 231 -4.34 -1.42 16.55
CA TYR A 231 -3.32 -0.40 16.29
C TYR A 231 -3.31 0.70 17.35
N ASP A 232 -2.21 1.43 17.35
CA ASP A 232 -1.96 2.58 18.20
C ASP A 232 -1.12 3.60 17.42
N PHE A 233 -1.72 4.71 17.01
CA PHE A 233 -1.12 5.76 16.20
C PHE A 233 -1.00 7.07 16.95
N SER A 234 0.13 7.73 16.79
CA SER A 234 0.35 9.09 17.26
C SER A 234 0.91 9.93 16.11
N THR A 235 0.16 10.95 15.71
CA THR A 235 0.49 11.73 14.52
C THR A 235 0.51 13.22 14.83
N PHE A 236 1.48 13.90 14.24
CA PHE A 236 1.54 15.36 14.17
C PHE A 236 1.63 15.78 12.71
N ASN A 237 0.77 16.72 12.30
CA ASN A 237 0.87 17.42 11.02
C ASN A 237 0.92 18.92 11.25
N GLY A 238 1.91 19.60 10.66
CA GLY A 238 2.10 21.03 10.82
C GLY A 238 2.40 21.73 9.51
N THR A 239 1.77 22.89 9.25
CA THR A 239 2.00 23.70 8.07
C THR A 239 2.19 25.15 8.48
N LEU A 240 3.28 25.76 8.01
CA LEU A 240 3.50 27.19 8.04
C LEU A 240 3.38 27.75 6.63
N PHE A 241 2.58 28.76 6.47
CA PHE A 241 2.41 29.46 5.20
C PHE A 241 2.74 30.93 5.37
N TRP A 242 3.56 31.46 4.48
CA TRP A 242 3.92 32.86 4.44
C TRP A 242 3.62 33.47 3.08
N GLY A 243 2.59 34.30 3.00
CA GLY A 243 2.32 35.18 1.87
C GLY A 243 3.10 36.49 2.03
N ALA A 244 4.37 36.50 1.62
CA ALA A 244 5.25 37.64 1.81
C ALA A 244 4.84 38.84 0.94
N SER A 245 4.22 38.59 -0.21
CA SER A 245 3.65 39.59 -1.12
C SER A 245 2.61 38.92 -2.03
N ASP A 246 1.93 39.71 -2.85
CA ASP A 246 1.00 39.20 -3.85
C ASP A 246 1.72 38.33 -4.92
N THR A 247 3.02 38.45 -5.02
CA THR A 247 3.83 37.73 -6.04
C THR A 247 4.69 36.61 -5.47
N PHE A 248 4.83 36.48 -4.14
CA PHE A 248 5.66 35.45 -3.54
C PHE A 248 5.03 34.83 -2.31
N SER A 249 5.04 33.50 -2.25
CA SER A 249 4.63 32.72 -1.08
C SER A 249 5.60 31.57 -0.78
N ALA A 250 5.66 31.18 0.49
CA ALA A 250 6.41 30.04 0.97
C ALA A 250 5.53 29.18 1.88
N GLU A 251 5.62 27.87 1.73
CA GLU A 251 4.91 26.90 2.53
C GLU A 251 5.91 25.86 3.05
N LEU A 252 5.95 25.66 4.36
CA LEU A 252 6.72 24.61 5.01
C LEU A 252 5.75 23.66 5.71
N GLY A 253 5.71 22.40 5.25
CA GLY A 253 4.88 21.36 5.83
C GLY A 253 5.74 20.27 6.47
N THR A 254 5.23 19.68 7.55
CA THR A 254 5.85 18.52 8.20
C THR A 254 4.79 17.54 8.71
N TYR A 255 5.05 16.26 8.51
CA TYR A 255 4.25 15.15 9.00
C TYR A 255 5.14 14.19 9.78
N VAL A 256 4.75 13.89 11.01
CA VAL A 256 5.46 12.94 11.88
C VAL A 256 4.46 11.95 12.43
N SER A 257 4.74 10.64 12.29
CA SER A 257 3.90 9.60 12.87
C SER A 257 4.74 8.54 13.57
N SER A 258 4.18 8.02 14.65
CA SER A 258 4.67 6.83 15.36
C SER A 258 3.53 5.85 15.45
N ASP A 259 3.67 4.75 14.73
CA ASP A 259 2.64 3.76 14.53
C ASP A 259 3.03 2.43 15.16
N ASN A 260 2.10 1.83 15.90
CA ASN A 260 2.19 0.44 16.34
C ASN A 260 0.97 -0.30 15.78
N VAL A 261 1.19 -1.24 14.89
CA VAL A 261 0.17 -2.11 14.32
C VAL A 261 0.34 -3.50 14.91
N ASP A 262 -0.71 -4.06 15.47
CA ASP A 262 -0.68 -5.43 15.98
C ASP A 262 -0.50 -6.44 14.86
N ASN A 263 -0.20 -7.68 15.24
CA ASN A 263 -0.13 -8.77 14.28
C ASN A 263 -1.40 -8.81 13.39
N SER A 264 -1.20 -8.84 12.09
CA SER A 264 -2.31 -8.81 11.12
C SER A 264 -3.21 -10.05 11.25
N PRO A 265 -4.53 -9.91 11.06
CA PRO A 265 -5.45 -11.04 11.12
C PRO A 265 -5.33 -11.91 9.87
N THR A 266 -4.31 -12.76 9.84
CA THR A 266 -4.04 -13.70 8.75
C THR A 266 -4.26 -15.14 9.21
N THR A 267 -4.60 -16.02 8.26
CA THR A 267 -4.67 -17.48 8.46
C THR A 267 -3.92 -18.21 7.38
N ALA A 268 -3.63 -19.47 7.61
CA ALA A 268 -3.09 -20.37 6.61
C ALA A 268 -4.20 -21.22 5.99
N ALA A 269 -4.39 -21.09 4.68
CA ALA A 269 -5.21 -22.04 3.91
C ALA A 269 -4.30 -23.16 3.39
N VAL A 270 -4.54 -24.37 3.87
CA VAL A 270 -3.75 -25.54 3.49
C VAL A 270 -4.08 -25.94 2.05
N ALA A 271 -3.04 -26.24 1.27
CA ALA A 271 -3.18 -26.71 -0.11
C ALA A 271 -4.12 -27.93 -0.19
N ASN A 272 -5.05 -27.91 -1.15
CA ASN A 272 -6.10 -28.89 -1.31
C ASN A 272 -6.28 -29.36 -2.77
N CYS A 273 -5.56 -28.80 -3.74
CA CYS A 273 -5.65 -29.25 -5.13
C CYS A 273 -5.15 -30.67 -5.26
N GLU A 274 -5.87 -31.53 -5.98
CA GLU A 274 -5.51 -32.95 -6.21
C GLU A 274 -4.32 -33.15 -7.15
N ASP A 275 -3.62 -32.06 -7.47
CA ASP A 275 -2.50 -32.08 -8.40
C ASP A 275 -1.25 -32.70 -7.74
N ARG A 276 -0.85 -33.91 -8.23
CA ARG A 276 0.12 -34.79 -7.58
C ARG A 276 1.55 -34.69 -8.14
N ARG A 277 1.84 -33.73 -9.01
CA ARG A 277 3.15 -33.66 -9.68
C ARG A 277 4.02 -32.58 -9.06
N VAL A 278 4.71 -32.92 -8.00
CA VAL A 278 5.83 -32.10 -7.50
C VAL A 278 7.13 -32.66 -8.09
N ARG A 279 7.85 -31.87 -8.87
CA ARG A 279 9.27 -32.08 -9.02
C ARG A 279 9.91 -31.78 -7.66
N ASP A 280 10.51 -32.80 -7.06
CA ASP A 280 11.40 -32.58 -5.93
C ASP A 280 12.68 -31.93 -6.49
N GLN A 281 12.69 -30.61 -6.50
CA GLN A 281 13.71 -29.77 -7.11
C GLN A 281 15.07 -29.91 -6.42
N ASN A 282 15.13 -30.56 -5.26
CA ASN A 282 16.34 -30.60 -4.44
C ASN A 282 17.12 -31.90 -4.44
N LEU A 283 16.67 -32.95 -5.10
CA LEU A 283 17.33 -34.23 -4.95
C LEU A 283 18.14 -34.68 -6.16
N GLY A 284 18.21 -33.95 -7.26
CA GLY A 284 19.05 -34.33 -8.43
C GLY A 284 18.90 -35.80 -8.89
N VAL A 285 18.03 -36.56 -8.26
CA VAL A 285 17.71 -37.97 -8.47
C VAL A 285 16.20 -38.09 -8.65
N ALA A 286 15.74 -38.97 -9.48
CA ALA A 286 14.35 -39.32 -9.64
C ALA A 286 13.79 -39.88 -8.31
N ALA A 287 13.55 -38.97 -7.33
CA ALA A 287 12.87 -39.34 -6.11
C ALA A 287 11.44 -39.78 -6.41
N PRO A 288 10.87 -40.77 -5.72
CA PRO A 288 9.49 -41.10 -5.85
C PRO A 288 8.65 -39.86 -5.59
N ARG A 289 7.87 -39.47 -6.60
CA ARG A 289 7.00 -38.29 -6.59
C ARG A 289 6.18 -38.29 -5.31
N SER A 290 6.57 -37.44 -4.36
CA SER A 290 5.78 -37.28 -3.14
C SER A 290 4.46 -36.64 -3.50
N SER A 291 3.36 -37.18 -2.98
CA SER A 291 1.99 -36.68 -3.18
C SER A 291 1.78 -35.36 -2.39
N ARG A 292 2.53 -34.33 -2.68
CA ARG A 292 2.42 -33.05 -1.98
C ARG A 292 1.43 -32.16 -2.70
N LEU A 293 0.47 -31.67 -1.94
CA LEU A 293 -0.45 -30.63 -2.40
C LEU A 293 0.29 -29.28 -2.24
N LEU A 294 0.45 -28.52 -3.33
CA LEU A 294 1.19 -27.24 -3.32
C LEU A 294 0.30 -26.02 -3.47
N ASN A 295 -0.96 -26.24 -3.82
CA ASN A 295 -1.84 -25.17 -4.22
C ASN A 295 -3.21 -25.34 -3.60
N TYR A 296 -3.91 -24.25 -3.44
CA TYR A 296 -5.29 -24.21 -3.02
C TYR A 296 -6.21 -24.04 -4.22
N CYS A 297 -7.27 -24.83 -4.28
CA CYS A 297 -8.27 -24.75 -5.35
C CYS A 297 -9.63 -24.42 -4.75
N GLY A 298 -10.30 -23.41 -5.32
CA GLY A 298 -11.60 -22.96 -4.88
C GLY A 298 -11.56 -21.65 -4.10
N GLU A 299 -12.68 -21.33 -3.46
CA GLU A 299 -12.82 -20.11 -2.65
C GLU A 299 -12.11 -20.25 -1.30
N LEU A 300 -11.36 -19.22 -0.94
CA LEU A 300 -10.72 -19.14 0.37
C LEU A 300 -11.76 -18.96 1.47
N PRO A 301 -11.62 -19.66 2.61
CA PRO A 301 -12.61 -19.62 3.66
C PRO A 301 -12.53 -18.33 4.47
N SER A 302 -13.69 -17.84 4.92
CA SER A 302 -13.78 -16.86 5.98
C SER A 302 -13.53 -17.50 7.34
N VAL A 303 -13.21 -16.68 8.36
CA VAL A 303 -12.94 -17.17 9.72
C VAL A 303 -13.73 -16.40 10.76
N GLY A 304 -14.12 -17.08 11.81
CA GLY A 304 -14.78 -16.47 12.96
C GLY A 304 -13.84 -15.61 13.81
N VAL A 305 -14.39 -14.68 14.56
CA VAL A 305 -13.64 -13.76 15.44
C VAL A 305 -12.80 -14.47 16.52
N ASN A 306 -13.09 -15.72 16.82
CA ASN A 306 -12.39 -16.56 17.80
C ASN A 306 -11.55 -17.67 17.13
N SER A 307 -11.12 -17.51 15.88
CA SER A 307 -10.43 -18.57 15.14
C SER A 307 -8.92 -18.37 15.03
N LEU A 308 -8.41 -17.25 15.53
CA LEU A 308 -7.00 -16.91 15.41
C LEU A 308 -6.23 -17.21 16.69
N SER A 309 -5.00 -17.70 16.54
CA SER A 309 -4.12 -18.07 17.64
C SER A 309 -2.70 -17.59 17.38
N ALA A 310 -2.44 -16.30 17.65
CA ALA A 310 -1.14 -15.68 17.46
C ALA A 310 -0.18 -16.04 18.58
N VAL A 311 1.06 -16.38 18.22
CA VAL A 311 2.09 -16.82 19.16
C VAL A 311 2.55 -15.68 20.08
N PRO A 312 3.02 -15.99 21.30
CA PRO A 312 3.62 -15.01 22.19
C PRO A 312 4.81 -14.31 21.53
N GLY A 313 4.88 -13.00 21.70
CA GLY A 313 5.96 -12.19 21.15
C GLY A 313 5.75 -11.72 19.72
N ALA A 314 4.79 -12.26 18.93
CA ALA A 314 4.39 -11.66 17.68
C ALA A 314 3.74 -10.31 17.99
N SER A 315 4.49 -9.23 17.86
CA SER A 315 4.12 -7.89 18.31
C SER A 315 3.61 -7.01 17.18
N GLY A 316 3.63 -7.55 15.94
CA GLY A 316 3.20 -6.81 14.76
C GLY A 316 4.29 -5.91 14.23
N GLU A 317 3.94 -4.68 13.89
CA GLU A 317 4.76 -3.71 13.19
C GLU A 317 4.87 -2.41 13.99
N LYS A 318 6.06 -1.79 13.96
CA LYS A 318 6.29 -0.44 14.45
C LYS A 318 6.90 0.40 13.34
N ARG A 319 6.34 1.59 13.13
CA ARG A 319 6.83 2.55 12.14
C ARG A 319 7.05 3.92 12.75
N HIS A 320 8.10 4.57 12.26
CA HIS A 320 8.32 5.99 12.47
C HIS A 320 8.45 6.66 11.12
N ILE A 321 7.59 7.63 10.87
CA ILE A 321 7.50 8.36 9.61
C ILE A 321 7.79 9.83 9.90
N ASN A 322 8.70 10.41 9.14
CA ASN A 322 8.98 11.84 9.15
C ASN A 322 9.03 12.34 7.72
N ARG A 323 8.18 13.29 7.36
CA ARG A 323 8.13 13.94 6.05
C ARG A 323 8.11 15.43 6.23
N THR A 324 8.92 16.11 5.43
CA THR A 324 8.99 17.57 5.44
C THR A 324 9.09 18.05 4.00
N HIS A 325 8.34 19.10 3.68
CA HIS A 325 8.44 19.76 2.40
C HIS A 325 8.53 21.28 2.54
N LEU A 326 9.23 21.87 1.59
CA LEU A 326 9.26 23.32 1.40
C LEU A 326 8.79 23.64 -0.01
N LYS A 327 7.75 24.44 -0.15
CA LYS A 327 7.25 24.92 -1.43
C LYS A 327 7.41 26.44 -1.49
N LEU A 328 8.05 26.92 -2.54
CA LEU A 328 8.19 28.31 -2.88
C LEU A 328 7.44 28.59 -4.18
N SER A 329 6.61 29.62 -4.21
CA SER A 329 5.87 30.02 -5.41
C SER A 329 6.10 31.51 -5.68
N TRP A 330 6.52 31.82 -6.91
CA TRP A 330 6.84 33.18 -7.33
C TRP A 330 6.18 33.52 -8.68
N GLN A 331 5.39 34.57 -8.73
CA GLN A 331 4.82 35.11 -9.95
C GLN A 331 5.89 35.89 -10.73
N VAL A 332 6.30 35.42 -11.88
CA VAL A 332 7.41 35.95 -12.70
C VAL A 332 7.05 35.93 -14.16
N GLY A 333 7.15 37.08 -14.84
CA GLY A 333 7.18 37.13 -16.30
C GLY A 333 5.98 36.52 -17.04
N GLY A 334 4.77 36.65 -16.50
CA GLY A 334 3.55 36.09 -17.10
C GLY A 334 3.34 34.61 -16.77
N GLY A 335 3.81 34.17 -15.61
CA GLY A 335 3.59 32.82 -15.10
C GLY A 335 4.06 32.65 -13.67
N THR A 336 4.01 31.41 -13.20
CA THR A 336 4.42 31.04 -11.85
C THR A 336 5.65 30.15 -11.90
N LEU A 337 6.69 30.49 -11.15
CA LEU A 337 7.82 29.61 -10.85
C LEU A 337 7.61 28.96 -9.48
N ASP A 338 7.44 27.64 -9.47
CA ASP A 338 7.38 26.83 -8.27
C ASP A 338 8.69 26.10 -8.04
N ALA A 339 9.13 26.04 -6.76
CA ALA A 339 10.19 25.16 -6.33
C ALA A 339 9.68 24.33 -5.15
N ILE A 340 9.77 23.00 -5.23
CA ILE A 340 9.29 22.07 -4.20
C ILE A 340 10.45 21.17 -3.80
N THR A 341 10.83 21.23 -2.52
CA THR A 341 11.83 20.35 -1.91
C THR A 341 11.11 19.40 -0.98
N GLY A 342 11.35 18.10 -1.11
CA GLY A 342 10.81 17.06 -0.25
C GLY A 342 11.91 16.27 0.45
N TYR A 343 11.72 15.95 1.71
CA TYR A 343 12.51 14.99 2.46
C TYR A 343 11.60 14.04 3.21
N SER A 344 11.87 12.75 3.11
CA SER A 344 11.11 11.71 3.81
C SER A 344 12.07 10.70 4.45
N LYS A 345 11.72 10.27 5.65
CA LYS A 345 12.40 9.18 6.34
C LYS A 345 11.36 8.27 6.97
N VAL A 346 11.39 7.02 6.58
CA VAL A 346 10.56 5.96 7.15
C VAL A 346 11.48 4.92 7.77
N SER A 347 11.16 4.50 8.99
CA SER A 347 11.84 3.39 9.66
C SER A 347 10.78 2.44 10.18
N GLN A 348 10.92 1.17 9.85
CA GLN A 348 9.96 0.13 10.19
C GLN A 348 10.68 -1.06 10.80
N GLY A 349 10.06 -1.66 11.82
CA GLY A 349 10.43 -2.96 12.34
C GLY A 349 9.19 -3.82 12.50
N PHE A 350 9.28 -5.09 12.17
CA PHE A 350 8.15 -6.01 12.32
C PHE A 350 8.58 -7.33 12.96
N LEU A 351 7.66 -7.94 13.71
CA LEU A 351 7.79 -9.27 14.27
C LEU A 351 6.40 -9.93 14.24
N VAL A 352 6.17 -10.75 13.24
CA VAL A 352 4.87 -11.37 12.96
C VAL A 352 4.86 -12.86 13.22
N ASP A 353 3.66 -13.43 13.42
CA ASP A 353 3.47 -14.85 13.56
C ASP A 353 3.68 -15.59 12.24
N GLY A 354 4.77 -16.35 12.13
CA GLY A 354 5.09 -17.15 10.95
C GLY A 354 4.15 -18.34 10.72
N SER A 355 3.37 -18.75 11.74
CA SER A 355 2.33 -19.77 11.58
C SER A 355 1.04 -19.21 10.94
N ARG A 356 0.97 -17.89 10.69
CA ARG A 356 -0.23 -17.19 10.24
C ARG A 356 -1.39 -17.34 11.21
N ASN A 357 -1.09 -17.15 12.48
CA ASN A 357 -2.06 -17.24 13.59
C ASN A 357 -2.82 -18.58 13.67
N SER A 358 -2.22 -19.66 13.15
CA SER A 358 -2.82 -21.02 13.23
C SER A 358 -2.50 -21.72 14.55
N GLY A 359 -1.50 -21.21 15.29
CA GLY A 359 -0.96 -21.89 16.48
C GLY A 359 -0.24 -23.20 16.16
N GLU A 360 0.04 -23.47 14.88
CA GLU A 360 0.70 -24.69 14.46
C GLU A 360 2.16 -24.74 14.92
N THR A 361 2.60 -25.97 15.22
CA THR A 361 4.00 -26.25 15.51
C THR A 361 4.78 -26.53 14.24
N VAL A 362 6.00 -25.99 14.16
CA VAL A 362 6.93 -26.24 13.05
C VAL A 362 7.86 -27.38 13.41
N ILE A 363 7.96 -28.38 12.52
CA ILE A 363 8.77 -29.57 12.74
C ILE A 363 10.01 -29.52 11.84
N PHE A 364 11.17 -29.57 12.46
CA PHE A 364 12.46 -29.68 11.77
C PHE A 364 13.10 -31.04 12.00
N THR A 365 13.55 -31.69 10.93
CA THR A 365 14.41 -32.87 11.03
C THR A 365 15.84 -32.46 10.71
N TYR A 366 16.74 -32.76 11.58
CA TYR A 366 18.15 -32.45 11.41
C TYR A 366 19.01 -33.68 11.75
N GLN A 367 20.23 -33.68 11.28
CA GLN A 367 21.20 -34.74 11.55
C GLN A 367 22.27 -34.12 12.44
N PRO A 368 22.27 -34.42 13.73
CA PRO A 368 23.33 -33.93 14.62
C PRO A 368 24.68 -34.46 14.17
N THR A 369 25.61 -33.59 14.08
CA THR A 369 27.01 -33.92 13.74
C THR A 369 27.85 -34.22 14.99
N PRO A 370 29.05 -34.59 14.79
CA PRO A 370 29.91 -34.27 13.64
C PRO A 370 29.96 -35.39 12.62
N ILE A 371 30.01 -35.01 11.31
CA ILE A 371 30.67 -35.87 10.35
C ILE A 371 32.11 -36.00 10.80
N ARG A 372 32.40 -37.01 11.57
CA ARG A 372 33.78 -37.37 11.82
C ARG A 372 34.25 -38.10 10.58
N ASN A 373 35.10 -37.46 9.80
CA ASN A 373 35.95 -38.18 8.85
C ASN A 373 36.89 -39.07 9.68
N VAL A 374 36.48 -40.31 9.91
CA VAL A 374 37.37 -41.28 10.47
C VAL A 374 38.24 -41.80 9.33
N PRO A 375 39.54 -41.58 9.34
CA PRO A 375 40.41 -42.11 8.31
C PRO A 375 40.17 -43.63 8.12
N GLY A 376 39.75 -44.03 6.91
CA GLY A 376 39.45 -45.41 6.55
C GLY A 376 38.01 -45.87 6.65
N LEU A 377 37.09 -45.10 7.22
CA LEU A 377 35.65 -45.48 7.37
C LEU A 377 34.67 -44.53 6.70
N GLY A 378 35.13 -43.47 6.05
CA GLY A 378 34.28 -42.46 5.46
C GLY A 378 33.54 -41.59 6.47
N ALA A 379 32.71 -40.69 5.99
CA ALA A 379 31.90 -39.80 6.83
C ALA A 379 30.74 -40.58 7.48
N THR A 380 30.75 -40.69 8.81
CA THR A 380 29.65 -41.28 9.58
C THR A 380 28.75 -40.18 10.10
N SER A 381 27.51 -40.22 9.70
CA SER A 381 26.46 -39.32 10.19
C SER A 381 25.71 -39.98 11.36
N GLY A 382 25.44 -39.24 12.42
CA GLY A 382 24.58 -39.70 13.50
C GLY A 382 23.13 -39.92 13.02
N PRO A 383 22.28 -40.59 13.83
CA PRO A 383 20.89 -40.78 13.49
C PRO A 383 20.17 -39.42 13.35
N ARG A 384 19.24 -39.33 12.38
CA ARG A 384 18.40 -38.15 12.24
C ARG A 384 17.55 -37.91 13.49
N LYS A 385 17.50 -36.67 13.93
CA LYS A 385 16.64 -36.22 15.04
C LYS A 385 15.58 -35.27 14.54
N THR A 386 14.43 -35.29 15.19
CA THR A 386 13.31 -34.36 14.92
C THR A 386 13.19 -33.38 16.07
N PHE A 387 13.11 -32.13 15.73
CA PHE A 387 12.87 -31.04 16.67
C PHE A 387 11.53 -30.38 16.31
N THR A 388 10.66 -30.22 17.29
CA THR A 388 9.39 -29.50 17.12
C THR A 388 9.51 -28.15 17.79
N SER A 389 9.45 -27.10 16.99
CA SER A 389 9.36 -25.75 17.52
C SER A 389 7.89 -25.36 17.63
N GLY A 390 7.47 -24.99 18.82
CA GLY A 390 6.09 -24.55 19.04
C GLY A 390 5.74 -23.21 18.41
N LEU A 391 6.73 -22.39 18.05
CA LEU A 391 6.45 -20.99 17.74
C LEU A 391 7.45 -20.47 16.70
N LEU A 392 6.90 -19.99 15.59
CA LEU A 392 7.68 -19.39 14.52
C LEU A 392 7.34 -17.89 14.44
N GLN A 393 8.34 -17.06 14.55
CA GLN A 393 8.22 -15.61 14.34
C GLN A 393 9.09 -15.21 13.14
N ILE A 394 8.58 -14.27 12.33
CA ILE A 394 9.33 -13.68 11.23
C ILE A 394 9.52 -12.21 11.58
N GLY A 395 10.75 -11.75 11.59
CA GLY A 395 11.07 -10.38 11.91
C GLY A 395 12.02 -9.74 10.89
N GLY A 396 11.95 -8.43 10.77
CA GLY A 396 12.82 -7.65 9.92
C GLY A 396 12.78 -6.18 10.27
N VAL A 397 13.71 -5.44 9.69
CA VAL A 397 13.75 -3.97 9.72
C VAL A 397 13.87 -3.45 8.32
N ASP A 398 13.29 -2.28 8.11
CA ASP A 398 13.43 -1.53 6.89
C ASP A 398 13.57 -0.04 7.20
N LYS A 399 14.37 0.65 6.40
CA LYS A 399 14.59 2.07 6.53
C LYS A 399 14.74 2.69 5.15
N THR A 400 13.96 3.72 4.90
CA THR A 400 14.01 4.47 3.65
C THR A 400 14.25 5.93 3.95
N GLU A 401 15.22 6.53 3.28
CA GLU A 401 15.47 7.97 3.27
C GLU A 401 15.34 8.48 1.83
N GLU A 402 14.57 9.53 1.63
CA GLU A 402 14.25 10.08 0.32
C GLU A 402 14.47 11.58 0.29
N TYR A 403 14.98 12.07 -0.81
CA TYR A 403 15.08 13.48 -1.13
C TYR A 403 14.52 13.73 -2.53
N SER A 404 13.77 14.81 -2.70
CA SER A 404 13.30 15.25 -4.01
C SER A 404 13.35 16.77 -4.16
N GLN A 405 13.60 17.22 -5.39
CA GLN A 405 13.59 18.63 -5.76
C GLN A 405 12.89 18.79 -7.11
N GLU A 406 11.83 19.59 -7.16
CA GLU A 406 11.20 20.02 -8.40
C GLU A 406 11.35 21.52 -8.57
N ILE A 407 11.70 21.97 -9.76
CA ILE A 407 11.62 23.37 -10.18
C ILE A 407 10.79 23.40 -11.45
N ARG A 408 9.71 24.18 -11.44
CA ARG A 408 8.76 24.24 -12.55
C ARG A 408 8.31 25.66 -12.81
N PHE A 409 8.30 26.04 -14.08
CA PHE A 409 7.61 27.23 -14.56
C PHE A 409 6.30 26.84 -15.26
N ALA A 410 5.21 27.54 -14.96
CA ALA A 410 3.93 27.42 -15.65
C ALA A 410 3.45 28.81 -16.10
N SER A 411 3.08 28.95 -17.38
CA SER A 411 2.53 30.18 -17.93
C SER A 411 1.17 30.51 -17.35
N ASP A 412 0.77 31.78 -17.40
CA ASP A 412 -0.57 32.23 -17.04
C ASP A 412 -1.64 31.54 -17.88
N ARG A 413 -2.81 31.24 -17.26
CA ARG A 413 -3.89 30.48 -17.89
C ARG A 413 -4.83 31.27 -18.80
N GLY A 414 -4.73 32.58 -18.78
CA GLY A 414 -5.59 33.49 -19.58
C GLY A 414 -5.27 33.53 -21.08
N GLN A 415 -4.30 32.73 -21.56
CA GLN A 415 -3.88 32.71 -22.95
C GLN A 415 -4.36 31.43 -23.66
N ALA A 416 -4.56 31.51 -24.98
CA ALA A 416 -4.89 30.35 -25.80
C ALA A 416 -3.77 29.27 -25.77
N LEU A 417 -2.52 29.71 -25.69
CA LEU A 417 -1.34 28.86 -25.52
C LEU A 417 -0.90 28.87 -24.07
N ARG A 418 -0.92 27.70 -23.42
CA ARG A 418 -0.44 27.48 -22.06
C ARG A 418 0.67 26.45 -22.10
N TYR A 419 1.70 26.69 -21.32
CA TYR A 419 2.84 25.78 -21.27
C TYR A 419 3.42 25.70 -19.86
N SER A 420 4.00 24.57 -19.54
CA SER A 420 4.83 24.42 -18.37
C SER A 420 6.05 23.55 -18.69
N PHE A 421 7.13 23.78 -18.00
CA PHE A 421 8.34 22.98 -18.10
C PHE A 421 9.07 22.99 -16.78
N GLY A 422 9.86 21.95 -16.54
CA GLY A 422 10.60 21.86 -15.31
C GLY A 422 11.63 20.73 -15.30
N ALA A 423 12.37 20.72 -14.21
CA ALA A 423 13.31 19.68 -13.86
C ALA A 423 12.95 19.08 -12.51
N TYR A 424 13.18 17.80 -12.38
CA TYR A 424 12.94 17.06 -11.15
C TYR A 424 14.15 16.18 -10.87
N TYR A 425 14.54 16.12 -9.61
CA TYR A 425 15.55 15.22 -9.11
C TYR A 425 14.96 14.40 -7.94
N TYR A 426 15.20 13.11 -7.96
CA TYR A 426 14.83 12.19 -6.91
C TYR A 426 16.04 11.34 -6.55
N ASP A 427 16.23 11.13 -5.26
CA ASP A 427 17.26 10.25 -4.71
C ASP A 427 16.70 9.51 -3.50
N ASN A 428 16.95 8.23 -3.44
CA ASN A 428 16.57 7.43 -2.29
C ASN A 428 17.65 6.42 -1.92
N GLU A 429 17.74 6.14 -0.62
CA GLU A 429 18.43 5.00 -0.07
C GLU A 429 17.43 4.22 0.80
N SER A 430 17.16 3.00 0.41
CA SER A 430 16.41 2.06 1.24
C SER A 430 17.33 0.91 1.67
N GLY A 431 17.04 0.35 2.82
CA GLY A 431 17.82 -0.76 3.28
C GLY A 431 17.08 -1.55 4.31
N GLY A 432 16.96 -2.83 4.05
CA GLY A 432 16.21 -3.72 4.87
C GLY A 432 16.75 -5.13 4.87
N GLY A 433 16.07 -5.97 5.56
CA GLY A 433 16.29 -7.39 5.56
C GLY A 433 15.31 -8.10 6.46
N VAL A 434 14.83 -9.22 5.99
CA VAL A 434 14.19 -10.22 6.84
C VAL A 434 15.30 -10.93 7.58
N ASP A 435 15.48 -10.60 8.86
CA ASP A 435 16.58 -11.13 9.67
C ASP A 435 16.28 -12.50 10.28
N GLY A 436 15.24 -13.15 9.82
CA GLY A 436 15.11 -14.54 10.09
C GLY A 436 13.81 -15.02 10.70
N VAL A 437 13.77 -16.31 10.73
CA VAL A 437 12.76 -17.13 11.38
C VAL A 437 13.23 -17.44 12.80
N ILE A 438 12.55 -16.97 13.81
CA ILE A 438 12.88 -17.22 15.20
C ILE A 438 11.97 -18.33 15.72
N ALA A 439 12.58 -19.41 16.16
CA ALA A 439 11.89 -20.40 16.97
C ALA A 439 11.89 -19.93 18.43
N THR A 440 10.72 -19.81 19.05
CA THR A 440 10.58 -19.32 20.43
C THR A 440 11.02 -20.36 21.47
N GLN A 441 11.29 -21.60 21.06
CA GLN A 441 11.85 -22.63 21.93
C GLN A 441 13.37 -22.72 21.73
N LYS A 442 14.07 -22.99 22.82
CA LYS A 442 15.51 -23.19 22.79
C LYS A 442 15.83 -24.35 21.84
N LEU A 443 16.54 -24.08 20.78
CA LEU A 443 17.00 -25.11 19.85
C LEU A 443 17.92 -26.11 20.60
N PRO A 444 17.89 -27.40 20.23
CA PRO A 444 18.81 -28.36 20.77
C PRO A 444 20.27 -27.91 20.58
N ALA A 445 21.12 -28.07 21.58
CA ALA A 445 22.51 -27.61 21.52
C ALA A 445 23.32 -28.23 20.36
N ASP A 446 22.91 -29.41 19.89
CA ASP A 446 23.49 -30.10 18.75
C ASP A 446 22.91 -29.72 17.39
N PHE A 447 21.86 -28.86 17.36
CA PHE A 447 21.29 -28.39 16.13
C PHE A 447 22.26 -27.51 15.31
N PHE A 448 23.04 -26.69 15.98
CA PHE A 448 24.01 -25.78 15.34
C PHE A 448 25.30 -26.42 14.88
N SER A 449 25.74 -27.50 15.53
CA SER A 449 26.94 -28.20 15.09
C SER A 449 26.78 -28.81 13.70
N PHE A 450 25.53 -28.99 13.24
CA PHE A 450 25.21 -29.44 11.91
C PHE A 450 25.34 -28.33 10.86
N CYS A 451 24.90 -27.11 11.13
CA CYS A 451 24.89 -26.01 10.12
C CYS A 451 26.30 -25.49 9.83
N LEU A 452 27.17 -25.45 10.81
CA LEU A 452 28.58 -25.05 10.63
C LEU A 452 29.38 -26.01 9.78
N ALA A 453 29.03 -27.32 9.76
CA ALA A 453 29.74 -28.35 9.03
C ALA A 453 29.18 -28.61 7.61
N CYS A 454 28.00 -28.13 7.28
CA CYS A 454 27.32 -28.50 6.04
C CYS A 454 27.47 -27.50 4.91
N THR A 455 28.12 -26.35 5.11
CA THR A 455 28.19 -25.33 4.05
C THR A 455 29.61 -25.20 3.54
N PRO A 456 29.80 -25.44 2.22
CA PRO A 456 30.86 -24.81 1.47
C PRO A 456 30.59 -23.30 1.21
N LEU A 457 29.44 -22.81 1.61
CA LEU A 457 29.02 -21.41 1.60
C LEU A 457 29.25 -20.93 3.02
N GLY A 458 30.17 -20.03 3.23
CA GLY A 458 30.63 -19.51 4.50
C GLY A 458 29.60 -19.30 5.62
N PRO A 459 30.02 -18.87 6.80
CA PRO A 459 29.21 -18.85 8.03
C PRO A 459 28.00 -17.95 8.03
N THR A 460 27.61 -17.41 6.89
CA THR A 460 26.61 -16.34 6.73
C THR A 460 25.25 -16.79 6.21
N THR A 461 25.02 -18.07 5.96
CA THR A 461 23.71 -18.57 5.48
C THR A 461 22.88 -19.27 6.55
N VAL A 462 23.34 -19.29 7.75
CA VAL A 462 22.51 -19.67 8.87
C VAL A 462 21.96 -18.38 9.44
N VAL A 463 20.66 -18.22 9.32
CA VAL A 463 19.92 -17.41 10.26
C VAL A 463 20.55 -17.60 11.63
N ASP A 464 20.99 -16.53 12.27
CA ASP A 464 21.68 -16.57 13.54
C ASP A 464 20.75 -17.07 14.66
N PHE A 465 20.51 -18.36 14.68
CA PHE A 465 19.96 -19.06 15.83
C PHE A 465 21.10 -19.29 16.81
N ALA A 466 21.62 -18.24 17.43
CA ALA A 466 22.68 -18.39 18.41
C ALA A 466 22.19 -19.27 19.55
N PRO A 467 22.86 -20.39 19.86
CA PRO A 467 22.50 -21.24 20.98
C PRO A 467 22.64 -20.45 22.29
N GLY A 468 21.52 -20.25 22.97
CA GLY A 468 21.50 -19.52 24.23
C GLY A 468 21.24 -18.00 24.13
N ALA A 469 21.30 -17.40 22.97
CA ALA A 469 20.60 -16.14 22.71
C ALA A 469 19.12 -16.47 22.60
N GLY A 470 18.49 -16.88 23.67
CA GLY A 470 17.04 -16.86 23.71
C GLY A 470 16.60 -15.49 23.22
N ASN A 471 15.42 -15.36 22.70
CA ASN A 471 14.73 -14.18 22.16
C ASN A 471 15.15 -12.78 22.71
N ALA A 472 16.01 -12.77 23.74
CA ALA A 472 16.55 -11.58 24.37
C ALA A 472 17.41 -10.69 23.45
N ALA A 473 17.98 -11.23 22.37
CA ALA A 473 18.75 -10.42 21.41
C ALA A 473 17.85 -9.67 20.43
N PHE A 474 16.64 -10.20 20.15
CA PHE A 474 15.67 -9.57 19.24
C PHE A 474 14.72 -8.61 19.95
N LEU A 475 14.33 -8.89 21.18
CA LEU A 475 13.39 -8.07 21.93
C LEU A 475 13.86 -6.61 22.16
N PRO A 476 15.16 -6.31 22.40
CA PRO A 476 15.60 -4.94 22.59
C PRO A 476 15.45 -4.04 21.37
N TRP A 477 15.72 -4.55 20.16
CA TRP A 477 15.63 -3.71 18.97
C TRP A 477 14.21 -3.51 18.49
N PHE A 478 13.34 -4.47 18.76
CA PHE A 478 11.93 -4.32 18.43
C PHE A 478 11.26 -3.25 19.32
N ASP A 479 11.76 -3.05 20.53
CA ASP A 479 11.34 -1.93 21.40
C ASP A 479 11.90 -0.57 20.93
N ASP A 480 13.02 -0.58 20.20
CA ASP A 480 13.60 0.61 19.54
C ASP A 480 14.13 0.26 18.13
N PRO A 481 13.23 0.11 17.13
CA PRO A 481 13.63 -0.26 15.78
C PRO A 481 14.49 0.81 15.08
N VAL A 482 14.56 2.02 15.62
CA VAL A 482 15.31 3.15 15.06
C VAL A 482 16.70 3.30 15.68
N GLY A 483 16.89 2.88 16.93
CA GLY A 483 18.12 3.08 17.69
C GLY A 483 19.02 1.85 17.80
N GLY A 484 18.53 0.67 17.48
CA GLY A 484 19.26 -0.59 17.63
C GLY A 484 20.45 -0.73 16.71
N ALA A 485 21.65 -0.57 17.23
CA ALA A 485 22.90 -0.65 16.48
C ALA A 485 23.27 -2.06 15.96
N SER A 486 22.45 -3.08 16.19
CA SER A 486 22.78 -4.48 15.93
C SER A 486 22.14 -5.10 14.70
N PHE A 487 21.16 -4.45 14.05
CA PHE A 487 20.62 -4.90 12.77
C PHE A 487 21.27 -4.09 11.64
N ALA A 488 22.33 -4.64 11.09
CA ALA A 488 22.90 -4.11 9.88
C ALA A 488 21.86 -4.25 8.77
N GLN A 489 21.57 -3.16 8.09
CA GLN A 489 20.94 -3.23 6.78
C GLN A 489 21.69 -4.25 5.95
N LEU A 490 21.05 -5.36 5.64
CA LEU A 490 21.69 -6.47 4.94
C LEU A 490 21.69 -6.20 3.45
N ILE A 491 20.63 -5.60 2.95
CA ILE A 491 20.49 -5.16 1.56
C ILE A 491 20.31 -3.65 1.58
N ILE A 492 21.06 -2.95 0.76
CA ILE A 492 20.95 -1.52 0.52
C ILE A 492 20.59 -1.33 -0.94
N ASP A 493 19.47 -0.71 -1.19
CA ASP A 493 19.00 -0.33 -2.51
C ASP A 493 19.04 1.20 -2.64
N LYS A 494 19.50 1.69 -3.78
CA LYS A 494 19.53 3.11 -4.08
C LYS A 494 18.91 3.36 -5.45
N ALA A 495 18.16 4.46 -5.55
CA ALA A 495 17.67 4.94 -6.82
C ALA A 495 17.92 6.45 -6.93
N SER A 496 18.39 6.89 -8.08
CA SER A 496 18.54 8.30 -8.43
C SER A 496 17.85 8.52 -9.77
N ALA A 497 16.95 9.51 -9.86
CA ALA A 497 16.14 9.72 -11.05
C ALA A 497 16.02 11.20 -11.42
N PRO A 498 17.07 11.79 -12.02
CA PRO A 498 16.95 13.10 -12.66
C PRO A 498 15.98 13.02 -13.84
N SER A 499 15.14 14.04 -14.01
CA SER A 499 14.23 14.12 -15.15
C SER A 499 13.92 15.56 -15.56
N VAL A 500 13.57 15.72 -16.83
CA VAL A 500 13.05 16.96 -17.38
C VAL A 500 11.66 16.70 -17.97
N PHE A 501 10.77 17.67 -17.86
CA PHE A 501 9.43 17.52 -18.37
C PHE A 501 8.91 18.84 -18.96
N ALA A 502 7.96 18.69 -19.88
CA ALA A 502 7.25 19.80 -20.48
C ALA A 502 5.80 19.41 -20.76
N ALA A 503 4.91 20.39 -20.66
CA ALA A 503 3.52 20.28 -21.05
C ALA A 503 3.11 21.48 -21.89
N LEU A 504 2.31 21.25 -22.91
CA LEU A 504 1.77 22.25 -23.82
C LEU A 504 0.27 22.04 -23.93
N GLU A 505 -0.50 23.10 -23.78
CA GLU A 505 -1.95 23.10 -23.98
C GLU A 505 -2.33 24.27 -24.92
N TYR A 506 -3.16 23.98 -25.92
CA TYR A 506 -3.56 24.98 -26.90
C TYR A 506 -5.06 24.93 -27.18
N ASP A 507 -5.72 26.09 -27.06
CA ASP A 507 -7.12 26.25 -27.43
C ASP A 507 -7.23 26.56 -28.93
N PHE A 508 -7.68 25.59 -29.71
CA PHE A 508 -7.94 25.78 -31.14
C PHE A 508 -9.11 26.74 -31.38
N ASN A 509 -10.07 26.71 -30.48
CA ASN A 509 -11.18 27.63 -30.34
C ASN A 509 -11.78 27.50 -28.93
N ASP A 510 -12.86 28.20 -28.62
CA ASP A 510 -13.53 28.25 -27.33
C ASP A 510 -14.02 26.87 -26.83
N GLN A 511 -14.17 25.90 -27.73
CA GLN A 511 -14.72 24.57 -27.44
C GLN A 511 -13.66 23.46 -27.49
N LEU A 512 -12.62 23.61 -28.28
CA LEU A 512 -11.65 22.55 -28.53
C LEU A 512 -10.25 22.91 -28.03
N THR A 513 -9.74 22.12 -27.14
CA THR A 513 -8.38 22.23 -26.57
C THR A 513 -7.62 20.94 -26.83
N GLY A 514 -6.36 21.05 -27.23
CA GLY A 514 -5.43 19.91 -27.28
C GLY A 514 -4.29 20.08 -26.28
N SER A 515 -3.78 18.98 -25.75
CA SER A 515 -2.61 18.99 -24.87
C SER A 515 -1.63 17.89 -25.22
N VAL A 516 -0.34 18.15 -24.95
CA VAL A 516 0.76 17.18 -25.00
C VAL A 516 1.66 17.40 -23.79
N ASP A 517 1.94 16.31 -23.08
CA ASP A 517 2.85 16.26 -21.95
C ASP A 517 3.94 15.23 -22.25
N ALA A 518 5.18 15.51 -21.86
CA ALA A 518 6.29 14.59 -22.01
C ALA A 518 7.29 14.74 -20.86
N ARG A 519 7.91 13.62 -20.48
CA ARG A 519 8.99 13.54 -19.49
C ARG A 519 10.05 12.55 -19.97
N TYR A 520 11.29 12.95 -19.85
CA TYR A 520 12.45 12.09 -19.96
C TYR A 520 13.09 11.93 -18.59
N THR A 521 13.34 10.69 -18.19
CA THR A 521 13.96 10.32 -16.91
C THR A 521 15.13 9.40 -17.18
N ASP A 522 16.28 9.66 -16.55
CA ASP A 522 17.41 8.75 -16.50
C ASP A 522 17.48 8.16 -15.09
N GLU A 523 16.92 6.96 -14.90
CA GLU A 523 16.82 6.33 -13.59
C GLU A 523 17.96 5.33 -13.38
N GLU A 524 18.88 5.69 -12.50
CA GLU A 524 19.98 4.82 -12.06
C GLU A 524 19.57 4.10 -10.79
N ARG A 525 19.77 2.78 -10.74
CA ARG A 525 19.58 1.96 -9.55
C ARG A 525 20.85 1.19 -9.20
N SER A 526 21.04 0.94 -7.92
CA SER A 526 22.10 0.05 -7.41
C SER A 526 21.65 -0.68 -6.17
N PHE A 527 22.18 -1.89 -5.99
CA PHE A 527 21.98 -2.65 -4.76
C PHE A 527 23.33 -3.16 -4.22
N LEU A 528 23.36 -3.42 -2.92
CA LEU A 528 24.47 -4.07 -2.20
C LEU A 528 23.92 -5.04 -1.16
N ASP A 529 24.12 -6.34 -1.35
CA ASP A 529 23.89 -7.33 -0.29
C ASP A 529 25.19 -7.48 0.54
N LYS A 530 25.18 -6.95 1.74
CA LYS A 530 26.36 -6.99 2.66
C LYS A 530 26.70 -8.39 3.15
N ARG A 531 25.77 -9.35 3.09
CA ARG A 531 26.00 -10.73 3.52
C ARG A 531 26.85 -11.49 2.51
N THR A 532 26.52 -11.31 1.24
CA THR A 532 27.15 -12.03 0.13
C THR A 532 28.24 -11.21 -0.55
N GLY A 533 28.25 -9.89 -0.37
CA GLY A 533 29.03 -8.94 -1.13
C GLY A 533 28.56 -8.73 -2.57
N SER A 534 27.41 -9.33 -2.93
CA SER A 534 26.81 -9.12 -4.23
C SER A 534 26.37 -7.68 -4.37
N ASN A 535 26.64 -7.10 -5.53
CA ASN A 535 26.24 -5.73 -5.86
C ASN A 535 25.93 -5.63 -7.36
N GLY A 536 25.15 -4.64 -7.72
CA GLY A 536 24.82 -4.32 -9.09
C GLY A 536 24.49 -2.84 -9.22
N LYS A 537 24.63 -2.34 -10.43
CA LYS A 537 24.29 -0.99 -10.82
C LYS A 537 23.91 -0.98 -12.29
N ASP A 538 22.77 -0.37 -12.60
CA ASP A 538 22.27 -0.22 -13.96
C ASP A 538 21.47 1.07 -14.09
N ASN A 539 21.14 1.49 -15.31
CA ASN A 539 20.33 2.66 -15.57
C ASN A 539 19.31 2.42 -16.69
N TRP A 540 18.17 3.10 -16.58
CA TRP A 540 17.04 3.02 -17.51
C TRP A 540 16.69 4.43 -17.99
N GLU A 541 16.77 4.64 -19.29
CA GLU A 541 16.32 5.86 -19.96
C GLU A 541 14.83 5.70 -20.28
N LEU A 542 13.97 6.49 -19.66
CA LEU A 542 12.52 6.35 -19.72
C LEU A 542 11.90 7.57 -20.41
N LEU A 543 11.06 7.34 -21.42
CA LEU A 543 10.29 8.38 -22.10
C LEU A 543 8.80 8.16 -21.90
N SER A 544 8.19 8.95 -21.04
CA SER A 544 6.74 8.93 -20.83
C SER A 544 6.09 10.15 -21.47
N TRP A 545 4.95 9.95 -22.15
CA TRP A 545 4.23 11.02 -22.81
C TRP A 545 2.73 10.80 -22.77
N ARG A 546 1.97 11.89 -22.91
CA ARG A 546 0.53 11.87 -23.02
C ARG A 546 0.08 12.95 -24.00
N THR A 547 -0.97 12.64 -24.77
CA THR A 547 -1.71 13.61 -25.57
C THR A 547 -3.19 13.48 -25.27
N SER A 548 -3.90 14.61 -25.25
CA SER A 548 -5.33 14.61 -25.06
C SER A 548 -6.04 15.70 -25.87
N LEU A 549 -7.29 15.44 -26.20
CA LEU A 549 -8.22 16.39 -26.77
C LEU A 549 -9.40 16.57 -25.81
N ARG A 550 -9.79 17.79 -25.57
CA ARG A 550 -10.96 18.19 -24.78
C ARG A 550 -11.92 18.98 -25.66
N TYR A 551 -13.17 18.52 -25.72
CA TYR A 551 -14.23 19.20 -26.43
C TYR A 551 -15.35 19.61 -25.48
N LYS A 552 -15.60 20.91 -25.38
CA LYS A 552 -16.64 21.51 -24.54
C LYS A 552 -17.72 22.16 -25.40
N PRO A 553 -18.78 21.44 -25.81
CA PRO A 553 -19.88 22.03 -26.54
C PRO A 553 -20.69 23.05 -25.71
N ALA A 554 -20.63 22.92 -24.38
CA ALA A 554 -21.22 23.82 -23.39
C ALA A 554 -20.34 23.86 -22.13
N GLU A 555 -20.47 24.87 -21.29
CA GLU A 555 -19.66 25.03 -20.09
C GLU A 555 -19.76 23.85 -19.09
N ASN A 556 -20.90 23.21 -19.09
CA ASN A 556 -21.27 22.11 -18.18
C ASN A 556 -21.09 20.70 -18.77
N ILE A 557 -20.52 20.56 -19.98
CA ILE A 557 -20.27 19.25 -20.61
C ILE A 557 -18.88 19.26 -21.23
N THR A 558 -18.08 18.25 -20.84
CA THR A 558 -16.75 18.02 -21.37
C THR A 558 -16.65 16.61 -21.91
N TYR A 559 -16.34 16.46 -23.20
CA TYR A 559 -15.85 15.21 -23.78
C TYR A 559 -14.32 15.26 -23.84
N PHE A 560 -13.68 14.14 -23.61
CA PHE A 560 -12.24 14.04 -23.76
C PHE A 560 -11.83 12.71 -24.36
N ALA A 561 -10.71 12.73 -25.08
CA ALA A 561 -10.03 11.55 -25.59
C ALA A 561 -8.53 11.69 -25.32
N GLY A 562 -7.87 10.61 -24.96
CA GLY A 562 -6.46 10.63 -24.60
C GLY A 562 -5.73 9.37 -25.01
N VAL A 563 -4.42 9.53 -25.28
CA VAL A 563 -3.47 8.45 -25.44
C VAL A 563 -2.29 8.75 -24.52
N ALA A 564 -1.87 7.77 -23.73
CA ALA A 564 -0.74 7.94 -22.82
C ALA A 564 0.19 6.73 -22.88
N HIS A 565 1.48 7.00 -22.74
CA HIS A 565 2.55 6.02 -22.64
C HIS A 565 3.33 6.27 -21.36
N SER A 566 3.50 5.25 -20.55
CA SER A 566 4.34 5.27 -19.36
C SER A 566 5.29 4.11 -19.37
N GLU A 567 6.51 4.39 -18.90
CA GLU A 567 7.53 3.38 -18.63
C GLU A 567 7.82 3.33 -17.14
N LYS A 568 8.07 2.13 -16.63
CA LYS A 568 8.54 1.88 -15.26
C LYS A 568 9.89 1.20 -15.34
N ALA A 569 10.91 1.74 -14.67
CA ALA A 569 12.26 1.20 -14.67
C ALA A 569 12.28 -0.28 -14.28
N GLY A 570 13.21 -1.02 -14.84
CA GLY A 570 13.55 -2.35 -14.37
C GLY A 570 14.19 -2.34 -12.98
N ASP A 571 14.67 -3.48 -12.56
CA ASP A 571 15.33 -3.67 -11.26
C ASP A 571 16.31 -4.84 -11.31
N PHE A 572 16.86 -5.22 -10.16
CA PHE A 572 17.81 -6.31 -10.05
C PHE A 572 17.17 -7.56 -9.43
N ASP A 573 17.60 -8.73 -9.93
CA ASP A 573 17.36 -10.02 -9.29
C ASP A 573 18.67 -10.84 -9.30
N PRO A 574 19.67 -10.44 -8.49
CA PRO A 574 20.99 -11.03 -8.52
C PRO A 574 20.98 -12.42 -7.92
N THR A 575 21.02 -13.42 -8.77
CA THR A 575 21.05 -14.81 -8.34
C THR A 575 22.31 -15.52 -8.83
N THR A 576 23.07 -16.07 -7.89
CA THR A 576 24.24 -16.92 -8.18
C THR A 576 23.84 -18.39 -8.03
N VAL A 577 23.99 -19.17 -9.09
CA VAL A 577 23.63 -20.59 -9.14
C VAL A 577 24.86 -21.45 -9.38
N ARG A 578 24.78 -22.72 -8.99
CA ARG A 578 25.82 -23.73 -9.25
C ARG A 578 25.37 -24.70 -10.33
N LEU A 579 26.33 -25.09 -11.18
CA LEU A 579 26.08 -26.11 -12.20
C LEU A 579 26.22 -27.51 -11.61
N VAL A 580 25.32 -28.41 -11.99
CA VAL A 580 25.40 -29.85 -11.60
C VAL A 580 26.68 -30.49 -12.13
N THR A 581 27.06 -30.16 -13.36
CA THR A 581 28.24 -30.72 -14.05
C THR A 581 29.55 -30.16 -13.56
N ASN A 582 29.56 -29.00 -12.93
CA ASN A 582 30.75 -28.40 -12.32
C ASN A 582 30.37 -27.61 -11.06
N PRO A 583 30.24 -28.28 -9.90
CA PRO A 583 29.78 -27.63 -8.67
C PRO A 583 30.79 -26.64 -8.06
N THR A 584 31.97 -26.50 -8.64
CA THR A 584 32.97 -25.48 -8.24
C THR A 584 32.82 -24.18 -9.02
N VAL A 585 32.01 -24.16 -10.09
CA VAL A 585 31.75 -22.99 -10.90
C VAL A 585 30.40 -22.39 -10.48
N ASN A 586 30.45 -21.15 -10.03
CA ASN A 586 29.26 -20.34 -9.79
C ASN A 586 28.99 -19.55 -11.07
N VAL A 587 27.74 -19.55 -11.54
CA VAL A 587 27.26 -18.74 -12.65
C VAL A 587 26.31 -17.70 -12.10
N THR A 588 26.55 -16.44 -12.41
CA THR A 588 25.62 -15.36 -12.08
C THR A 588 24.62 -15.26 -13.25
N LEU A 589 23.32 -15.36 -12.94
CA LEU A 589 22.26 -15.07 -13.87
C LEU A 589 22.23 -13.57 -14.18
N PRO A 590 21.60 -13.15 -15.31
CA PRO A 590 21.41 -11.73 -15.56
C PRO A 590 20.88 -11.04 -14.31
N GLY A 591 21.60 -10.04 -13.85
CA GLY A 591 21.31 -9.40 -12.57
C GLY A 591 20.24 -8.31 -12.66
N SER A 592 19.85 -7.90 -13.88
CA SER A 592 18.82 -6.87 -14.11
C SER A 592 17.78 -7.34 -15.12
N PHE A 593 16.60 -6.75 -15.05
CA PHE A 593 15.53 -6.88 -16.02
C PHE A 593 15.11 -5.51 -16.54
N ASP A 594 14.56 -5.47 -17.76
CA ASP A 594 14.25 -4.24 -18.48
C ASP A 594 12.99 -3.54 -17.94
N ALA A 595 12.75 -2.32 -18.42
CA ALA A 595 11.57 -1.54 -18.08
C ALA A 595 10.27 -2.19 -18.57
N GLU A 596 9.20 -2.01 -17.83
CA GLU A 596 7.83 -2.35 -18.26
C GLU A 596 7.20 -1.15 -18.94
N THR A 597 6.35 -1.37 -19.94
CA THR A 597 5.66 -0.32 -20.69
C THR A 597 4.14 -0.44 -20.62
N LEU A 598 3.44 0.69 -20.54
CA LEU A 598 1.98 0.75 -20.50
C LEU A 598 1.47 1.81 -21.48
N MET A 599 0.72 1.38 -22.48
CA MET A 599 -0.06 2.23 -23.37
C MET A 599 -1.49 2.30 -22.90
N SER A 600 -2.08 3.50 -22.92
CA SER A 600 -3.49 3.73 -22.57
C SER A 600 -4.20 4.51 -23.67
N TYR A 601 -5.42 4.06 -23.99
CA TYR A 601 -6.36 4.76 -24.85
C TYR A 601 -7.63 5.00 -24.04
N GLU A 602 -8.08 6.24 -23.99
CA GLU A 602 -9.19 6.66 -23.13
C GLU A 602 -10.17 7.56 -23.88
N LEU A 603 -11.46 7.38 -23.60
CA LEU A 603 -12.55 8.24 -24.06
C LEU A 603 -13.51 8.46 -22.91
N GLY A 604 -13.79 9.72 -22.57
CA GLY A 604 -14.67 10.02 -21.46
C GLY A 604 -15.57 11.21 -21.68
N VAL A 605 -16.56 11.31 -20.80
CA VAL A 605 -17.47 12.45 -20.70
C VAL A 605 -17.72 12.82 -19.25
N LYS A 606 -17.65 14.09 -18.96
CA LYS A 606 -18.07 14.72 -17.70
C LYS A 606 -19.21 15.69 -17.97
N ALA A 607 -20.23 15.64 -17.14
CA ALA A 607 -21.37 16.54 -17.27
C ALA A 607 -21.89 16.99 -15.92
N GLU A 608 -22.19 18.30 -15.81
CA GLU A 608 -22.91 18.90 -14.71
C GLU A 608 -24.27 19.32 -15.23
N LEU A 609 -25.34 18.68 -14.77
CA LEU A 609 -26.69 18.80 -15.28
C LEU A 609 -27.63 19.43 -14.23
N MET A 610 -28.78 19.95 -14.67
CA MET A 610 -29.81 20.47 -13.79
C MET A 610 -29.28 21.56 -12.84
N ASP A 611 -28.63 22.58 -13.35
CA ASP A 611 -28.01 23.67 -12.56
C ASP A 611 -27.01 23.12 -11.52
N ARG A 612 -26.13 22.21 -11.95
CA ARG A 612 -25.12 21.51 -11.14
C ARG A 612 -25.71 20.65 -10.03
N ARG A 613 -26.97 20.24 -10.10
CA ARG A 613 -27.55 19.30 -9.14
C ARG A 613 -27.14 17.84 -9.39
N VAL A 614 -26.69 17.53 -10.59
CA VAL A 614 -26.25 16.19 -11.00
C VAL A 614 -24.91 16.29 -11.69
N ALA A 615 -23.89 15.62 -11.14
CA ALA A 615 -22.59 15.45 -11.77
C ALA A 615 -22.43 14.00 -12.20
N VAL A 616 -22.04 13.76 -13.46
CA VAL A 616 -21.84 12.44 -14.06
C VAL A 616 -20.49 12.38 -14.73
N GLU A 617 -19.80 11.27 -14.57
CA GLU A 617 -18.59 10.92 -15.31
C GLU A 617 -18.72 9.49 -15.84
N LEU A 618 -18.34 9.29 -17.10
CA LEU A 618 -18.29 8.00 -17.77
C LEU A 618 -17.01 7.92 -18.57
N ASP A 619 -16.20 6.88 -18.34
CA ASP A 619 -14.92 6.63 -18.98
C ASP A 619 -14.88 5.24 -19.58
N LEU A 620 -14.37 5.14 -20.80
CA LEU A 620 -14.04 3.92 -21.51
C LEU A 620 -12.52 3.90 -21.72
N TYR A 621 -11.88 2.78 -21.43
CA TYR A 621 -10.42 2.67 -21.58
C TYR A 621 -9.97 1.31 -22.08
N TYR A 622 -8.81 1.33 -22.74
CA TYR A 622 -8.04 0.16 -23.12
C TYR A 622 -6.58 0.38 -22.73
N LEU A 623 -6.02 -0.57 -21.99
CA LEU A 623 -4.61 -0.58 -21.56
C LEU A 623 -3.91 -1.76 -22.24
N ASP A 624 -2.71 -1.50 -22.75
CA ASP A 624 -1.80 -2.49 -23.31
C ASP A 624 -0.50 -2.45 -22.49
N TRP A 625 -0.23 -3.52 -21.75
CA TRP A 625 0.88 -3.63 -20.81
C TRP A 625 1.87 -4.67 -21.32
N SER A 626 3.05 -4.23 -21.70
CA SER A 626 4.09 -5.07 -22.30
C SER A 626 5.29 -5.20 -21.35
N ASP A 627 6.09 -6.24 -21.61
CA ASP A 627 7.31 -6.56 -20.90
C ASP A 627 7.12 -6.74 -19.38
N ILE A 628 5.99 -7.31 -18.99
CA ILE A 628 5.64 -7.54 -17.59
C ILE A 628 6.70 -8.41 -16.91
N VAL A 629 7.15 -7.98 -15.74
CA VAL A 629 8.08 -8.74 -14.92
C VAL A 629 7.36 -9.91 -14.26
N ILE A 630 7.80 -11.12 -14.57
CA ILE A 630 7.20 -12.37 -14.07
C ILE A 630 8.28 -13.22 -13.39
N PRO A 631 7.98 -13.80 -12.21
CA PRO A 631 8.90 -14.75 -11.57
C PRO A 631 8.99 -16.07 -12.35
N GLN A 632 10.19 -16.42 -12.78
CA GLN A 632 10.50 -17.66 -13.48
C GLN A 632 11.37 -18.58 -12.63
N VAL A 633 11.36 -19.87 -12.90
CA VAL A 633 12.25 -20.84 -12.27
C VAL A 633 13.27 -21.32 -13.27
N VAL A 634 14.53 -20.92 -13.09
CA VAL A 634 15.64 -21.40 -13.89
C VAL A 634 16.12 -22.72 -13.34
N SER A 635 16.12 -23.77 -14.16
CA SER A 635 16.59 -25.12 -13.82
C SER A 635 17.85 -25.53 -14.61
N SER A 636 18.16 -24.82 -15.70
CA SER A 636 19.36 -25.05 -16.50
C SER A 636 19.87 -23.76 -17.14
N ILE A 637 21.17 -23.69 -17.39
CA ILE A 637 21.83 -22.59 -18.10
C ILE A 637 22.67 -23.17 -19.22
N ASN A 638 22.48 -22.69 -20.45
CA ASN A 638 23.19 -23.16 -21.64
C ASN A 638 23.19 -24.68 -21.80
N GLY A 639 22.06 -25.33 -21.45
CA GLY A 639 21.90 -26.78 -21.54
C GLY A 639 22.57 -27.57 -20.38
N GLN A 640 23.08 -26.88 -19.34
CA GLN A 640 23.64 -27.50 -18.15
C GLN A 640 22.70 -27.28 -16.96
N ASP A 641 22.29 -28.35 -16.30
CA ASP A 641 21.41 -28.27 -15.14
C ASP A 641 22.11 -27.60 -13.97
N ILE A 642 21.35 -26.79 -13.22
CA ILE A 642 21.81 -26.18 -11.97
C ILE A 642 21.46 -27.06 -10.78
N VAL A 643 22.28 -26.98 -9.72
CA VAL A 643 22.15 -27.84 -8.52
C VAL A 643 20.81 -27.61 -7.81
N THR A 644 20.35 -26.36 -7.79
CA THR A 644 19.07 -25.99 -7.15
C THR A 644 18.33 -25.06 -8.09
N PRO A 645 17.20 -25.45 -8.65
CA PRO A 645 16.36 -24.55 -9.43
C PRO A 645 16.03 -23.31 -8.61
N THR A 646 16.15 -22.15 -9.21
CA THR A 646 16.10 -20.86 -8.53
C THR A 646 15.09 -19.96 -9.23
N GLY A 647 14.27 -19.25 -8.42
CA GLY A 647 13.37 -18.22 -8.91
C GLY A 647 14.16 -16.96 -9.29
N VAL A 648 13.84 -16.39 -10.45
CA VAL A 648 14.37 -15.10 -10.93
C VAL A 648 13.24 -14.31 -11.54
N ASN A 649 13.29 -12.99 -11.43
CA ASN A 649 12.37 -12.10 -12.10
C ASN A 649 12.90 -11.76 -13.50
N VAL A 650 12.04 -11.87 -14.50
CA VAL A 650 12.37 -11.57 -15.91
C VAL A 650 11.20 -10.88 -16.61
N ASN A 651 11.49 -10.07 -17.63
CA ASN A 651 10.46 -9.59 -18.54
C ASN A 651 9.98 -10.79 -19.39
N GLY A 652 8.73 -11.15 -19.29
CA GLY A 652 8.25 -12.40 -19.91
C GLY A 652 6.77 -12.48 -20.18
N GLY A 653 6.05 -11.37 -20.11
CA GLY A 653 4.62 -11.37 -20.33
C GLY A 653 4.07 -10.07 -20.91
N ASP A 654 2.89 -10.19 -21.52
CA ASP A 654 2.07 -9.09 -22.00
C ASP A 654 0.66 -9.25 -21.44
N ALA A 655 -0.02 -8.16 -21.17
CA ALA A 655 -1.39 -8.17 -20.66
C ALA A 655 -2.19 -6.99 -21.21
N SER A 656 -3.49 -7.15 -21.24
CA SER A 656 -4.39 -6.07 -21.63
C SER A 656 -5.52 -5.90 -20.61
N VAL A 657 -6.05 -4.68 -20.52
CA VAL A 657 -7.22 -4.37 -19.72
C VAL A 657 -8.14 -3.47 -20.51
N GLN A 658 -9.37 -3.91 -20.71
CA GLN A 658 -10.42 -3.06 -21.23
C GLN A 658 -11.48 -2.84 -20.15
N GLY A 659 -12.03 -1.63 -20.09
CA GLY A 659 -12.97 -1.36 -19.03
C GLY A 659 -13.83 -0.12 -19.23
N VAL A 660 -14.80 -0.01 -18.33
CA VAL A 660 -15.71 1.14 -18.23
C VAL A 660 -15.82 1.54 -16.75
N GLU A 661 -15.82 2.84 -16.51
CA GLU A 661 -16.02 3.45 -15.21
C GLU A 661 -17.16 4.46 -15.28
N PHE A 662 -17.96 4.47 -14.24
CA PHE A 662 -19.11 5.37 -14.11
C PHE A 662 -19.13 5.95 -12.70
N SER A 663 -19.38 7.26 -12.61
CA SER A 663 -19.68 7.92 -11.35
C SER A 663 -20.84 8.92 -11.50
N LEU A 664 -21.65 9.01 -10.45
CA LEU A 664 -22.76 9.96 -10.36
C LEU A 664 -22.83 10.49 -8.93
N VAL A 665 -22.97 11.81 -8.83
CA VAL A 665 -23.35 12.50 -7.59
C VAL A 665 -24.57 13.35 -7.91
N ALA A 666 -25.62 13.23 -7.12
CA ALA A 666 -26.88 13.92 -7.40
C ALA A 666 -27.53 14.47 -6.13
N ARG A 667 -27.86 15.74 -6.12
CA ARG A 667 -28.77 16.36 -5.15
C ARG A 667 -30.20 16.23 -5.64
N VAL A 668 -30.85 15.12 -5.24
CA VAL A 668 -32.19 14.75 -5.75
C VAL A 668 -33.28 15.66 -5.21
N ALA A 669 -33.14 16.10 -3.97
CA ALA A 669 -34.03 17.03 -3.29
C ALA A 669 -33.25 17.85 -2.26
N ARG A 670 -33.83 18.89 -1.70
CA ARG A 670 -33.21 19.63 -0.59
C ARG A 670 -32.91 18.68 0.56
N GLY A 671 -31.62 18.58 0.91
CA GLY A 671 -31.12 17.71 1.97
C GLY A 671 -31.08 16.23 1.60
N LEU A 672 -31.22 15.83 0.32
CA LEU A 672 -31.04 14.44 -0.11
C LEU A 672 -30.04 14.36 -1.26
N ASP A 673 -28.84 13.91 -0.93
CA ASP A 673 -27.76 13.65 -1.85
C ASP A 673 -27.59 12.15 -2.08
N LEU A 674 -27.37 11.73 -3.31
CA LEU A 674 -27.07 10.37 -3.73
C LEU A 674 -25.70 10.33 -4.40
N ASN A 675 -24.99 9.22 -4.20
CA ASN A 675 -23.78 8.92 -4.94
C ASN A 675 -23.78 7.47 -5.44
N LEU A 676 -23.35 7.27 -6.67
CA LEU A 676 -23.17 5.95 -7.28
C LEU A 676 -21.81 5.91 -7.95
N GLY A 677 -21.15 4.77 -7.85
CA GLY A 677 -19.91 4.47 -8.55
C GLY A 677 -19.91 3.03 -9.02
N ALA A 678 -19.46 2.77 -10.23
CA ALA A 678 -19.32 1.43 -10.75
C ALA A 678 -18.15 1.34 -11.71
N SER A 679 -17.48 0.19 -11.74
CA SER A 679 -16.50 -0.13 -12.76
C SER A 679 -16.61 -1.58 -13.18
N TYR A 680 -16.37 -1.80 -14.45
CA TYR A 680 -16.11 -3.13 -15.02
C TYR A 680 -14.77 -3.07 -15.73
N ALA A 681 -13.89 -4.04 -15.42
CA ALA A 681 -12.60 -4.23 -16.07
C ALA A 681 -12.42 -5.69 -16.46
N ASP A 682 -11.81 -5.97 -17.58
CA ASP A 682 -11.43 -7.31 -18.03
C ASP A 682 -9.90 -7.42 -18.13
N PRO A 683 -9.19 -7.47 -17.00
CA PRO A 683 -7.74 -7.61 -16.96
C PRO A 683 -7.34 -9.06 -17.27
N LYS A 684 -6.49 -9.28 -18.26
CA LYS A 684 -6.02 -10.62 -18.63
C LYS A 684 -4.59 -10.61 -19.14
N TYR A 685 -3.91 -11.71 -18.93
CA TYR A 685 -2.64 -12.00 -19.60
C TYR A 685 -2.88 -12.34 -21.05
N ASP A 686 -2.29 -11.60 -21.97
CA ASP A 686 -2.35 -11.91 -23.40
C ASP A 686 -1.29 -12.96 -23.77
N LYS A 687 -0.10 -12.81 -23.19
CA LYS A 687 1.00 -13.75 -23.30
C LYS A 687 1.75 -13.79 -21.96
N ALA A 688 1.66 -14.88 -21.26
CA ALA A 688 2.39 -15.03 -20.01
C ALA A 688 2.65 -16.49 -19.67
N ARG A 689 3.86 -16.76 -19.21
CA ARG A 689 4.27 -18.08 -18.74
C ARG A 689 4.89 -17.94 -17.36
N VAL A 690 4.39 -18.71 -16.42
CA VAL A 690 4.89 -18.74 -15.03
C VAL A 690 5.43 -20.14 -14.76
N ASP A 691 6.74 -20.32 -14.81
CA ASP A 691 7.37 -21.64 -14.71
C ASP A 691 7.09 -22.36 -13.39
N SER A 692 6.83 -21.63 -12.30
CA SER A 692 6.42 -22.24 -11.04
C SER A 692 5.08 -22.99 -11.11
N PHE A 693 4.30 -22.81 -12.18
CA PHE A 693 3.05 -23.54 -12.44
C PHE A 693 3.20 -24.75 -13.34
N ILE A 694 4.40 -25.06 -13.85
CA ILE A 694 4.66 -26.30 -14.60
C ILE A 694 4.29 -27.54 -13.77
N ASP A 695 4.35 -27.41 -12.45
CA ASP A 695 3.93 -28.46 -11.51
C ASP A 695 2.40 -28.61 -11.39
N PHE A 696 1.60 -27.82 -12.14
CA PHE A 696 0.16 -27.94 -12.29
C PHE A 696 -0.24 -28.56 -13.64
N PRO A 697 -0.03 -29.85 -13.85
CA PRO A 697 -0.29 -30.45 -15.15
C PRO A 697 -1.76 -30.43 -15.57
N THR A 698 -2.67 -30.19 -14.64
CA THR A 698 -4.11 -30.12 -14.94
C THR A 698 -4.51 -28.73 -15.40
N PHE A 699 -3.87 -27.68 -14.89
CA PHE A 699 -4.29 -26.29 -15.12
C PHE A 699 -3.31 -25.47 -15.99
N ALA A 700 -2.02 -25.71 -15.85
CA ALA A 700 -0.98 -25.04 -16.63
C ALA A 700 0.23 -25.96 -16.88
N PRO A 701 0.07 -27.05 -17.65
CA PRO A 701 1.11 -28.07 -17.82
C PRO A 701 2.41 -27.55 -18.46
N SER A 702 2.34 -26.40 -19.10
CA SER A 702 3.49 -25.70 -19.71
C SER A 702 3.93 -24.45 -18.91
N GLY A 703 3.25 -24.15 -17.81
CA GLY A 703 3.38 -22.86 -17.13
C GLY A 703 2.61 -21.73 -17.82
N GLU A 704 1.93 -22.00 -18.92
CA GLU A 704 1.19 -21.01 -19.72
C GLU A 704 -0.06 -20.54 -18.97
N VAL A 705 -0.20 -19.24 -18.78
CA VAL A 705 -1.32 -18.59 -18.10
C VAL A 705 -2.02 -17.56 -18.99
N SER A 706 -1.71 -17.52 -20.27
CA SER A 706 -2.37 -16.63 -21.24
C SER A 706 -3.88 -16.85 -21.25
N GLY A 707 -4.63 -15.76 -21.31
CA GLY A 707 -6.10 -15.75 -21.19
C GLY A 707 -6.62 -15.73 -19.75
N ASN A 708 -5.80 -16.01 -18.75
CA ASN A 708 -6.18 -15.91 -17.35
C ASN A 708 -6.31 -14.44 -16.90
N GLN A 709 -7.18 -14.21 -15.92
CA GLN A 709 -7.29 -12.90 -15.29
C GLN A 709 -6.01 -12.57 -14.52
N ILE A 710 -5.56 -11.32 -14.61
CA ILE A 710 -4.43 -10.82 -13.82
C ILE A 710 -4.75 -11.00 -12.32
N LEU A 711 -3.79 -11.53 -11.58
CA LEU A 711 -3.95 -11.80 -10.14
C LEU A 711 -4.28 -10.53 -9.35
N ARG A 712 -4.98 -10.70 -8.22
CA ARG A 712 -5.34 -9.60 -7.30
C ARG A 712 -6.19 -8.49 -7.92
N THR A 713 -6.83 -8.75 -9.05
CA THR A 713 -7.73 -7.82 -9.72
C THR A 713 -9.18 -8.28 -9.59
N SER A 714 -10.11 -7.34 -9.57
CA SER A 714 -11.55 -7.61 -9.58
C SER A 714 -12.17 -7.08 -10.87
N LYS A 715 -13.04 -7.89 -11.52
CA LYS A 715 -13.74 -7.42 -12.72
C LYS A 715 -14.83 -6.42 -12.45
N VAL A 716 -15.45 -6.47 -11.28
CA VAL A 716 -16.60 -5.61 -10.93
C VAL A 716 -16.35 -4.93 -9.60
N GLN A 717 -16.56 -3.64 -9.57
CA GLN A 717 -16.68 -2.86 -8.35
C GLN A 717 -17.90 -1.95 -8.45
N ALA A 718 -18.60 -1.77 -7.33
CA ALA A 718 -19.72 -0.84 -7.26
C ALA A 718 -19.83 -0.25 -5.86
N ASN A 719 -20.20 1.00 -5.78
CA ASN A 719 -20.58 1.64 -4.53
C ASN A 719 -21.82 2.50 -4.73
N ALA A 720 -22.61 2.60 -3.69
CA ALA A 720 -23.77 3.48 -3.65
C ALA A 720 -23.91 4.06 -2.25
N GLY A 721 -24.39 5.30 -2.18
CA GLY A 721 -24.63 5.93 -0.90
C GLY A 721 -25.69 7.02 -1.00
N PHE A 722 -26.27 7.33 0.14
CA PHE A 722 -27.17 8.46 0.28
C PHE A 722 -26.81 9.25 1.54
N GLN A 723 -27.08 10.53 1.52
CA GLN A 723 -27.06 11.38 2.69
C GLN A 723 -28.36 12.19 2.74
N PHE A 724 -29.08 12.05 3.84
CA PHE A 724 -30.26 12.85 4.13
C PHE A 724 -29.92 13.84 5.25
N SER A 725 -30.23 15.11 5.03
CA SER A 725 -30.01 16.19 5.97
C SER A 725 -31.28 17.00 6.13
N ARG A 726 -31.60 17.42 7.37
CA ARG A 726 -32.75 18.23 7.67
C ARG A 726 -32.51 19.17 8.86
N ASP A 727 -32.88 20.43 8.71
CA ASP A 727 -32.87 21.40 9.78
C ASP A 727 -33.84 20.97 10.91
N VAL A 728 -33.37 20.92 12.15
CA VAL A 728 -34.14 20.53 13.35
C VAL A 728 -34.13 21.61 14.42
N GLY A 729 -34.07 22.87 14.00
CA GLY A 729 -34.03 24.07 14.83
C GLY A 729 -33.28 25.20 14.16
N ALA A 730 -33.07 26.32 14.83
CA ALA A 730 -32.49 27.52 14.22
C ALA A 730 -31.04 27.32 13.74
N ASP A 731 -30.25 26.48 14.45
CA ASP A 731 -28.81 26.33 14.18
C ASP A 731 -28.37 24.85 14.18
N ARG A 732 -29.29 23.89 13.98
CA ARG A 732 -28.99 22.47 14.04
C ARG A 732 -29.55 21.72 12.84
N GLU A 733 -28.73 20.86 12.30
CA GLU A 733 -29.08 19.94 11.22
C GLU A 733 -28.96 18.50 11.73
N PHE A 734 -30.02 17.71 11.53
CA PHE A 734 -29.97 16.26 11.62
C PHE A 734 -29.45 15.70 10.30
N PHE A 735 -28.61 14.67 10.34
CA PHE A 735 -28.21 13.93 9.16
C PHE A 735 -28.30 12.41 9.39
N LEU A 736 -28.57 11.72 8.29
CA LEU A 736 -28.53 10.25 8.18
C LEU A 736 -27.80 9.90 6.90
N ARG A 737 -26.85 8.98 6.99
CA ARG A 737 -26.09 8.48 5.86
C ARG A 737 -26.06 6.98 5.83
N GLY A 738 -26.07 6.37 4.63
CA GLY A 738 -25.85 4.96 4.38
C GLY A 738 -24.98 4.79 3.13
N ASP A 739 -24.04 3.85 3.18
CA ASP A 739 -23.16 3.50 2.08
C ASP A 739 -23.05 1.98 1.95
N VAL A 740 -23.02 1.50 0.71
CA VAL A 740 -22.68 0.13 0.36
C VAL A 740 -21.52 0.13 -0.64
N ALA A 741 -20.56 -0.75 -0.44
CA ALA A 741 -19.46 -0.96 -1.35
C ALA A 741 -19.30 -2.45 -1.64
N HIS A 742 -19.23 -2.80 -2.93
CA HIS A 742 -19.09 -4.16 -3.44
C HIS A 742 -17.80 -4.30 -4.22
N ARG A 743 -17.04 -5.36 -3.93
CA ARG A 743 -15.88 -5.81 -4.69
C ARG A 743 -16.14 -7.24 -5.17
N GLY A 744 -16.07 -7.48 -6.47
CA GLY A 744 -16.16 -8.81 -7.06
C GLY A 744 -14.99 -9.71 -6.65
N LYS A 745 -15.07 -10.99 -6.98
CA LYS A 745 -14.01 -11.96 -6.71
C LYS A 745 -12.68 -11.57 -7.36
N GLN A 746 -11.59 -12.02 -6.74
CA GLN A 746 -10.22 -11.91 -7.24
C GLN A 746 -9.57 -13.29 -7.27
N PHE A 747 -8.42 -13.39 -7.94
CA PHE A 747 -7.58 -14.58 -7.87
C PHE A 747 -6.27 -14.26 -7.12
N ALA A 748 -5.86 -15.17 -6.25
CA ALA A 748 -4.66 -14.98 -5.44
C ALA A 748 -3.36 -15.15 -6.26
N ASP A 749 -3.44 -15.89 -7.36
CA ASP A 749 -2.32 -16.19 -8.26
C ASP A 749 -2.75 -16.25 -9.72
N ALA A 750 -1.78 -16.27 -10.64
CA ALA A 750 -2.01 -16.25 -12.06
C ALA A 750 -2.61 -17.56 -12.62
N SER A 751 -2.68 -18.66 -11.85
CA SER A 751 -3.37 -19.90 -12.28
C SER A 751 -4.89 -19.78 -12.30
N ASN A 752 -5.43 -18.77 -11.61
CA ASN A 752 -6.86 -18.55 -11.41
C ASN A 752 -7.59 -19.69 -10.68
N GLN A 753 -6.86 -20.48 -9.88
CA GLN A 753 -7.46 -21.58 -9.12
C GLN A 753 -7.84 -21.17 -7.69
N THR A 754 -7.04 -20.31 -7.07
CA THR A 754 -7.29 -19.81 -5.71
C THR A 754 -8.11 -18.54 -5.77
N ILE A 755 -9.33 -18.58 -5.25
CA ILE A 755 -10.31 -17.50 -5.35
C ILE A 755 -10.42 -16.78 -4.02
N VAL A 756 -10.15 -15.48 -4.03
CA VAL A 756 -10.54 -14.54 -2.98
C VAL A 756 -11.99 -14.14 -3.27
N PRO A 757 -12.95 -14.48 -2.39
CA PRO A 757 -14.37 -14.27 -2.68
C PRO A 757 -14.74 -12.79 -2.80
N ALA A 758 -15.89 -12.54 -3.40
CA ALA A 758 -16.48 -11.21 -3.45
C ALA A 758 -16.87 -10.75 -2.04
N SER A 759 -16.87 -9.44 -1.81
CA SER A 759 -17.25 -8.85 -0.53
C SER A 759 -18.21 -7.67 -0.71
N THR A 760 -19.09 -7.46 0.28
CA THR A 760 -20.03 -6.34 0.29
C THR A 760 -20.09 -5.73 1.69
N ASN A 761 -19.61 -4.51 1.83
CA ASN A 761 -19.60 -3.77 3.08
C ASN A 761 -20.75 -2.77 3.11
N VAL A 762 -21.46 -2.71 4.25
CA VAL A 762 -22.51 -1.73 4.52
C VAL A 762 -22.09 -0.87 5.70
N ASN A 763 -22.13 0.45 5.51
CA ASN A 763 -21.81 1.43 6.54
C ASN A 763 -23.01 2.36 6.72
N ALA A 764 -23.19 2.88 7.93
CA ALA A 764 -24.19 3.91 8.19
C ALA A 764 -23.73 4.85 9.29
N SER A 765 -24.21 6.09 9.24
CA SER A 765 -24.07 7.06 10.33
C SER A 765 -25.28 7.96 10.45
N LEU A 766 -25.52 8.46 11.64
CA LEU A 766 -26.54 9.47 11.92
C LEU A 766 -26.05 10.42 13.01
N GLY A 767 -26.55 11.64 12.99
CA GLY A 767 -26.14 12.59 13.98
C GLY A 767 -26.83 13.94 13.87
N VAL A 768 -26.35 14.84 14.72
CA VAL A 768 -26.75 16.24 14.71
C VAL A 768 -25.50 17.09 14.65
N ARG A 769 -25.53 18.13 13.80
CA ARG A 769 -24.43 19.08 13.66
C ARG A 769 -24.93 20.52 13.70
N SER A 770 -24.05 21.42 14.12
CA SER A 770 -24.17 22.87 14.04
C SER A 770 -22.81 23.44 13.63
N ASP A 771 -22.70 24.75 13.49
CA ASP A 771 -21.41 25.40 13.18
C ASP A 771 -20.34 25.09 14.23
N SER A 772 -20.73 24.98 15.52
CA SER A 772 -19.80 24.80 16.62
C SER A 772 -19.60 23.36 17.04
N PHE A 773 -20.56 22.45 16.80
CA PHE A 773 -20.41 21.05 17.22
C PHE A 773 -21.05 20.05 16.25
N SER A 774 -20.57 18.80 16.30
CA SER A 774 -21.18 17.66 15.63
C SER A 774 -21.12 16.45 16.54
N LEU A 775 -22.26 15.77 16.73
CA LEU A 775 -22.35 14.48 17.42
C LEU A 775 -22.83 13.45 16.42
N GLU A 776 -22.05 12.38 16.21
CA GLU A 776 -22.27 11.36 15.21
C GLU A 776 -22.20 9.97 15.83
N LEU A 777 -23.24 9.15 15.63
CA LEU A 777 -23.24 7.71 15.84
C LEU A 777 -22.96 7.05 14.50
N TRP A 778 -21.97 6.17 14.45
CA TRP A 778 -21.57 5.51 13.21
C TRP A 778 -21.37 4.00 13.40
N GLY A 779 -21.54 3.25 12.31
CA GLY A 779 -21.27 1.83 12.22
C GLY A 779 -20.62 1.49 10.87
N ARG A 780 -19.62 0.63 10.91
CA ARG A 780 -18.86 0.12 9.77
C ARG A 780 -19.01 -1.38 9.68
N ASN A 781 -19.03 -1.88 8.45
CA ASN A 781 -19.25 -3.31 8.20
C ASN A 781 -20.43 -3.86 9.02
N LEU A 782 -21.59 -3.23 8.88
CA LEU A 782 -22.79 -3.53 9.67
C LEU A 782 -23.36 -4.92 9.39
N THR A 783 -23.08 -5.49 8.24
CA THR A 783 -23.45 -6.86 7.85
C THR A 783 -22.49 -7.91 8.39
N ASP A 784 -21.43 -7.48 9.07
CA ASP A 784 -20.33 -8.31 9.56
C ASP A 784 -19.69 -9.17 8.47
N GLU A 785 -19.53 -8.57 7.29
CA GLU A 785 -18.83 -9.18 6.15
C GLU A 785 -17.47 -9.73 6.59
N ASP A 786 -17.21 -10.98 6.28
CA ASP A 786 -16.02 -11.71 6.73
C ASP A 786 -15.20 -12.35 5.60
N ALA A 787 -15.58 -12.10 4.36
CA ALA A 787 -14.84 -12.56 3.21
C ALA A 787 -13.37 -12.07 3.23
N PRO A 788 -12.40 -12.95 2.95
CA PRO A 788 -10.99 -12.57 2.85
C PRO A 788 -10.75 -11.35 1.98
N THR A 789 -9.82 -10.49 2.41
CA THR A 789 -9.44 -9.27 1.68
C THR A 789 -8.35 -9.51 0.65
N GLY A 790 -7.52 -10.53 0.86
CA GLY A 790 -6.44 -10.88 -0.04
C GLY A 790 -5.79 -12.20 0.37
N ALA A 791 -4.96 -12.73 -0.50
CA ALA A 791 -4.14 -13.88 -0.21
C ALA A 791 -2.92 -13.93 -1.13
N PHE A 792 -1.88 -14.62 -0.66
CA PHE A 792 -0.72 -14.95 -1.47
C PHE A 792 -0.19 -16.33 -1.11
N ARG A 793 0.51 -16.94 -2.06
CA ARG A 793 1.16 -18.23 -1.86
C ARG A 793 2.30 -18.05 -0.87
N ASP A 794 2.20 -18.73 0.27
CA ASP A 794 3.13 -18.60 1.39
C ASP A 794 4.09 -19.80 1.43
N VAL A 795 5.26 -19.56 2.02
CA VAL A 795 6.28 -20.58 2.25
C VAL A 795 6.08 -21.18 3.63
N TYR A 796 6.03 -22.49 3.70
CA TYR A 796 6.01 -23.21 4.97
C TYR A 796 7.43 -23.52 5.46
N PHE A 797 7.79 -22.97 6.60
CA PHE A 797 9.14 -23.04 7.15
C PHE A 797 9.41 -24.35 7.92
N SER A 798 9.05 -25.51 7.35
CA SER A 798 9.38 -26.81 7.94
C SER A 798 9.99 -27.72 6.90
N ASN A 799 11.00 -28.47 7.29
CA ASN A 799 11.58 -29.53 6.47
C ASN A 799 10.94 -30.90 6.73
N THR A 800 9.94 -30.97 7.58
CA THR A 800 9.27 -32.21 7.94
C THR A 800 7.77 -32.00 7.94
N LEU A 801 7.03 -32.83 7.22
CA LEU A 801 5.57 -32.83 7.22
C LEU A 801 5.01 -33.30 8.57
N PRO A 802 3.77 -32.92 8.94
CA PRO A 802 3.11 -33.46 10.14
C PRO A 802 3.09 -34.98 10.21
N SER A 803 3.14 -35.67 9.06
CA SER A 803 3.28 -37.13 8.96
C SER A 803 4.65 -37.66 9.36
N GLY A 804 5.61 -36.80 9.74
CA GLY A 804 6.98 -37.17 10.09
C GLY A 804 7.93 -37.37 8.90
N VAL A 805 7.48 -37.12 7.67
CA VAL A 805 8.32 -37.27 6.47
C VAL A 805 9.23 -36.06 6.31
N ASN A 806 10.55 -36.27 6.31
CA ASN A 806 11.53 -35.24 6.01
C ASN A 806 11.49 -34.87 4.52
N THR A 807 11.38 -33.60 4.21
CA THR A 807 11.27 -33.04 2.87
C THR A 807 12.62 -32.67 2.27
N GLY A 808 13.75 -32.94 2.93
CA GLY A 808 15.07 -32.64 2.41
C GLY A 808 15.62 -31.26 2.74
N GLY A 809 14.99 -30.51 3.63
CA GLY A 809 15.52 -29.25 4.13
C GLY A 809 15.20 -28.01 3.31
N THR A 810 14.18 -28.08 2.48
CA THR A 810 13.75 -26.96 1.64
C THR A 810 12.44 -26.35 2.10
N PHE A 811 12.28 -25.07 1.83
CA PHE A 811 11.06 -24.33 2.02
C PHE A 811 10.09 -24.67 0.89
N PHE A 812 8.88 -25.13 1.23
CA PHE A 812 7.86 -25.47 0.24
C PHE A 812 6.66 -24.55 0.38
N PRO A 813 6.23 -23.96 -0.73
CA PRO A 813 4.96 -23.23 -0.73
C PRO A 813 3.81 -24.24 -0.82
N PHE A 814 3.24 -24.66 0.29
CA PHE A 814 2.09 -25.56 0.29
C PHE A 814 0.91 -25.04 1.09
N ARG A 815 0.85 -23.72 1.26
CA ARG A 815 -0.29 -23.03 1.83
C ARG A 815 -0.38 -21.61 1.32
N TYR A 816 -1.52 -20.99 1.55
CA TYR A 816 -1.74 -19.59 1.28
C TYR A 816 -1.88 -18.83 2.60
N SER A 817 -1.22 -17.69 2.70
CA SER A 817 -1.52 -16.68 3.71
C SER A 817 -2.77 -15.94 3.27
N VAL A 818 -3.79 -15.93 4.10
CA VAL A 818 -5.10 -15.33 3.81
C VAL A 818 -5.35 -14.20 4.80
N SER A 819 -5.54 -13.00 4.30
CA SER A 819 -5.85 -11.82 5.12
C SER A 819 -7.35 -11.66 5.31
N HIS A 820 -7.77 -11.30 6.52
CA HIS A 820 -9.17 -11.18 6.90
C HIS A 820 -9.55 -9.72 7.20
N PRO A 821 -10.83 -9.32 6.93
CA PRO A 821 -11.28 -7.95 7.08
C PRO A 821 -11.45 -7.53 8.54
N ARG A 822 -11.50 -6.22 8.74
CA ARG A 822 -12.00 -5.66 9.99
C ARG A 822 -13.48 -5.99 10.13
N ARG A 823 -13.86 -6.57 11.29
CA ARG A 823 -15.25 -6.94 11.60
C ARG A 823 -16.04 -5.70 12.02
N THR A 824 -17.36 -5.86 12.20
CA THR A 824 -18.27 -4.78 12.59
C THR A 824 -17.70 -3.89 13.68
N THR A 825 -17.56 -2.61 13.40
CA THR A 825 -17.20 -1.56 14.35
C THR A 825 -18.29 -0.50 14.41
N TYR A 826 -18.50 0.05 15.60
CA TYR A 826 -19.42 1.17 15.80
C TYR A 826 -18.93 2.07 16.92
N GLY A 827 -19.35 3.32 16.88
CA GLY A 827 -18.89 4.28 17.86
C GLY A 827 -19.63 5.62 17.80
N LEU A 828 -19.24 6.48 18.71
CA LEU A 828 -19.73 7.84 18.84
C LEU A 828 -18.56 8.80 18.66
N THR A 829 -18.76 9.81 17.83
CA THR A 829 -17.79 10.88 17.58
C THR A 829 -18.38 12.22 17.94
N LEU A 830 -17.68 12.98 18.78
CA LEU A 830 -17.96 14.39 19.08
C LEU A 830 -16.88 15.25 18.42
N ARG A 831 -17.30 16.28 17.67
CA ARG A 831 -16.42 17.32 17.13
C ARG A 831 -16.88 18.67 17.66
N TYR A 832 -15.93 19.49 18.04
CA TYR A 832 -16.19 20.85 18.53
C TYR A 832 -15.26 21.83 17.83
N ASN A 833 -15.87 22.86 17.23
CA ASN A 833 -15.16 23.96 16.56
C ASN A 833 -15.20 25.21 17.43
N PHE A 834 -14.08 25.89 17.65
CA PHE A 834 -13.97 27.08 18.49
C PHE A 834 -12.90 28.07 18.01
#